data_2ec9568e02111bb4058ea2b2eefe319b
#
_entry.id   2ec9568e02111bb4058ea2b2eefe319b
#
_cell.length_a   1.000
_cell.length_b   1.000
_cell.length_c   1.000
_cell.angle_alpha   90.00
_cell.angle_beta   90.00
_cell.angle_gamma   90.00
#
_symmetry.space_group_name_H-M   'P 1'
#
loop_
_entity.id
_entity.type
_entity.pdbx_description
1 polymer ?
#
loop_
_entity_poly.entity_id
_entity_poly.type
_entity_poly.pdbx_seq_one_letter_code
_entity_poly.pdbx_strand_id
1 'polypeptide(L)'
;MKVIIIGGVAAGASAAARLRRLDENAEIILLERESYISYANCGLPYHLGGVIPERKSLMVMGPSRFKAWFNVDVRTESEAVAIDPEARTVTVAANDRRYTETYDQLLLATGSTPVASDLPGTDPDKVFCFWTIPDMDKVIAKAGSGARKALVAGAGFVGLEVAENLRHRGLEVTLVGSSKQVLPALDAEMGSYLAQELLNTGVRIELGHKVVSFENDGSFRAVLNDGRKLEADFVIMCAGVKPNNELAAAAGLKLGPRGHITVDEKLRTSQPGIFAAGDAVEVLQPVSGRQTAIPLAGPANKQGRIAADNMAGLDSEYHGTLGAMVIKVEKLSAAAVGLTERQLQQLQMPYRKIYTHPGSNASYYPGGAMLHLKLLFAPDGKILGAQAVGAKGADKRIDVIATAMRCGKTAPELAVLELAYAPPFNSAKDPVNFLGMIAENMQKGLCESVYSETLPEGAMLLDVREPEEFELGTIPGAVNIPLGQLRGRLGELDKSRKIAAFCRVGLRGYLASRILKQHGFDCANLSGGILTWEAMNFKPRNTAPVPPPKKPEPAAANSRTLDVRTLACPGPVVRLKKEIDAMTPGEEVRLLAATSFAPDLANWVQSSGNELAGMEMKEEHLEAVVRKKSAPTACSLSASAPAPNSDAAMVLFSNDLDKALAALIIACGMAAAGSKVSIFFTFWGLSVLRKNPAPAVKKTLISRMFGMMLPAGARKLAL
;
A
#
# COMPACT_ATOMS: atom_id res chain seq x y z
N MET A 1 14.67 -39.23 -22.97
CA MET A 1 15.46 -38.30 -22.15
C MET A 1 15.13 -38.55 -20.69
N LYS A 2 16.16 -38.67 -19.83
CA LYS A 2 15.97 -38.78 -18.39
C LYS A 2 16.33 -37.42 -17.68
N VAL A 3 15.36 -36.89 -16.93
CA VAL A 3 15.50 -35.60 -16.28
C VAL A 3 15.33 -35.75 -14.76
N ILE A 4 16.29 -35.22 -14.02
CA ILE A 4 16.15 -35.08 -12.55
C ILE A 4 15.88 -33.63 -12.20
N ILE A 5 14.91 -33.41 -11.30
CA ILE A 5 14.55 -32.11 -10.78
C ILE A 5 14.72 -32.17 -9.25
N ILE A 6 15.57 -31.30 -8.71
CA ILE A 6 15.84 -31.23 -7.26
C ILE A 6 15.06 -30.03 -6.67
N GLY A 7 14.06 -30.33 -5.84
CA GLY A 7 13.12 -29.38 -5.25
C GLY A 7 11.76 -29.39 -5.93
N GLY A 8 10.72 -29.64 -5.14
CA GLY A 8 9.36 -29.93 -5.62
C GLY A 8 8.33 -28.80 -5.42
N VAL A 9 8.76 -27.53 -5.19
CA VAL A 9 7.82 -26.44 -4.96
C VAL A 9 7.67 -25.57 -6.22
N ALA A 10 7.80 -24.26 -6.18
CA ALA A 10 7.40 -23.36 -7.26
C ALA A 10 8.08 -23.66 -8.61
N ALA A 11 9.41 -23.55 -8.68
CA ALA A 11 10.14 -23.71 -9.92
C ALA A 11 10.16 -25.18 -10.40
N GLY A 12 10.47 -26.11 -9.49
CA GLY A 12 10.62 -27.52 -9.85
C GLY A 12 9.30 -28.18 -10.25
N ALA A 13 8.22 -27.98 -9.49
CA ALA A 13 6.89 -28.49 -9.86
C ALA A 13 6.40 -27.92 -11.20
N SER A 14 6.64 -26.61 -11.44
CA SER A 14 6.30 -25.97 -12.72
C SER A 14 7.10 -26.54 -13.87
N ALA A 15 8.40 -26.79 -13.66
CA ALA A 15 9.28 -27.39 -14.67
C ALA A 15 8.85 -28.83 -14.99
N ALA A 16 8.63 -29.66 -13.99
CA ALA A 16 8.21 -31.04 -14.16
C ALA A 16 6.90 -31.15 -14.96
N ALA A 17 5.91 -30.37 -14.57
CA ALA A 17 4.62 -30.32 -15.26
C ALA A 17 4.74 -29.76 -16.70
N ARG A 18 5.64 -28.78 -16.92
CA ARG A 18 5.90 -28.26 -18.28
C ARG A 18 6.62 -29.26 -19.14
N LEU A 19 7.65 -29.92 -18.63
CA LEU A 19 8.47 -30.87 -19.36
C LEU A 19 7.62 -32.04 -19.85
N ARG A 20 6.74 -32.62 -19.01
CA ARG A 20 5.82 -33.67 -19.43
C ARG A 20 4.94 -33.27 -20.62
N ARG A 21 4.46 -32.02 -20.63
CA ARG A 21 3.67 -31.50 -21.75
C ARG A 21 4.47 -31.29 -23.04
N LEU A 22 5.80 -31.29 -22.95
CA LEU A 22 6.70 -31.18 -24.10
C LEU A 22 7.17 -32.56 -24.61
N ASP A 23 7.38 -33.49 -23.68
CA ASP A 23 7.88 -34.86 -24.00
C ASP A 23 7.14 -35.89 -23.13
N GLU A 24 6.18 -36.61 -23.74
CA GLU A 24 5.40 -37.62 -23.03
C GLU A 24 6.25 -38.87 -22.68
N ASN A 25 7.38 -39.07 -23.38
CA ASN A 25 8.25 -40.23 -23.20
C ASN A 25 9.43 -39.96 -22.27
N ALA A 26 9.61 -38.72 -21.79
CA ALA A 26 10.68 -38.40 -20.86
C ALA A 26 10.51 -39.16 -19.53
N GLU A 27 11.59 -39.70 -19.01
CA GLU A 27 11.67 -40.15 -17.60
C GLU A 27 11.94 -38.93 -16.73
N ILE A 28 10.99 -38.56 -15.90
CA ILE A 28 11.08 -37.37 -15.04
C ILE A 28 11.05 -37.83 -13.59
N ILE A 29 12.14 -37.57 -12.86
CA ILE A 29 12.26 -37.80 -11.41
C ILE A 29 12.29 -36.47 -10.72
N LEU A 30 11.39 -36.25 -9.74
CA LEU A 30 11.37 -35.10 -8.90
C LEU A 30 11.74 -35.49 -7.46
N LEU A 31 12.86 -34.99 -6.98
CA LEU A 31 13.40 -35.24 -5.66
C LEU A 31 13.02 -34.07 -4.72
N GLU A 32 12.39 -34.39 -3.60
CA GLU A 32 12.09 -33.42 -2.55
C GLU A 32 12.51 -33.98 -1.18
N ARG A 33 13.31 -33.22 -0.45
CA ARG A 33 13.80 -33.64 0.88
C ARG A 33 12.70 -33.63 1.96
N GLU A 34 11.68 -32.77 1.79
CA GLU A 34 10.56 -32.68 2.71
C GLU A 34 9.41 -33.63 2.29
N SER A 35 8.39 -33.76 3.14
CA SER A 35 7.23 -34.62 2.88
C SER A 35 6.23 -34.02 1.87
N TYR A 36 6.37 -32.75 1.49
CA TYR A 36 5.38 -32.00 0.71
C TYR A 36 5.96 -31.40 -0.55
N ILE A 37 5.25 -31.56 -1.67
CA ILE A 37 5.51 -30.85 -2.93
C ILE A 37 4.38 -29.91 -3.27
N SER A 38 4.63 -28.93 -4.15
CA SER A 38 3.60 -28.08 -4.77
C SER A 38 2.56 -27.57 -3.76
N TYR A 39 3.02 -26.97 -2.69
CA TYR A 39 2.16 -26.36 -1.67
C TYR A 39 2.27 -24.82 -1.69
N ALA A 40 1.28 -24.16 -1.11
CA ALA A 40 1.16 -22.71 -1.07
C ALA A 40 1.99 -22.11 0.08
N ASN A 41 3.30 -21.89 -0.11
CA ASN A 41 4.17 -21.24 0.88
C ASN A 41 3.59 -19.88 1.32
N CYS A 42 3.14 -19.07 0.39
CA CYS A 42 2.53 -17.77 0.69
C CYS A 42 1.18 -17.88 1.42
N GLY A 43 0.61 -19.08 1.52
CA GLY A 43 -0.62 -19.35 2.28
C GLY A 43 -0.40 -19.63 3.76
N LEU A 44 0.83 -19.95 4.17
CA LEU A 44 1.16 -20.36 5.52
C LEU A 44 0.77 -19.32 6.59
N PRO A 45 1.10 -18.02 6.45
CA PRO A 45 0.69 -17.00 7.40
C PRO A 45 -0.84 -16.88 7.52
N TYR A 46 -1.55 -16.98 6.40
CA TYR A 46 -3.02 -16.87 6.36
C TYR A 46 -3.71 -18.09 7.00
N HIS A 47 -3.10 -19.27 6.92
CA HIS A 47 -3.57 -20.42 7.68
C HIS A 47 -3.27 -20.25 9.17
N LEU A 48 -2.09 -19.74 9.52
CA LEU A 48 -1.77 -19.38 10.90
C LEU A 48 -2.83 -18.43 11.49
N GLY A 49 -3.31 -17.44 10.76
CA GLY A 49 -4.35 -16.49 11.19
C GLY A 49 -5.78 -17.02 11.13
N GLY A 50 -6.00 -18.21 10.53
CA GLY A 50 -7.34 -18.78 10.34
C GLY A 50 -8.11 -18.25 9.13
N VAL A 51 -7.51 -17.37 8.32
CA VAL A 51 -8.08 -16.87 7.05
C VAL A 51 -8.24 -18.02 6.05
N ILE A 52 -7.27 -18.92 6.00
CA ILE A 52 -7.38 -20.22 5.31
C ILE A 52 -7.67 -21.26 6.39
N PRO A 53 -8.92 -21.69 6.58
CA PRO A 53 -9.29 -22.54 7.72
C PRO A 53 -8.78 -23.97 7.59
N GLU A 54 -8.71 -24.49 6.36
CA GLU A 54 -8.41 -25.89 6.11
C GLU A 54 -6.95 -26.07 5.69
N ARG A 55 -6.13 -26.73 6.53
CA ARG A 55 -4.72 -27.03 6.23
C ARG A 55 -4.50 -27.70 4.87
N LYS A 56 -5.43 -28.61 4.48
CA LYS A 56 -5.39 -29.29 3.17
C LYS A 56 -5.49 -28.32 1.97
N SER A 57 -6.07 -27.15 2.16
CA SER A 57 -6.16 -26.13 1.09
C SER A 57 -4.80 -25.53 0.72
N LEU A 58 -3.79 -25.70 1.58
CA LEU A 58 -2.40 -25.34 1.25
C LEU A 58 -1.74 -26.31 0.26
N MET A 59 -2.26 -27.55 0.16
CA MET A 59 -1.76 -28.56 -0.77
C MET A 59 -2.32 -28.31 -2.15
N VAL A 60 -1.55 -27.66 -3.01
CA VAL A 60 -1.97 -27.38 -4.40
C VAL A 60 -2.07 -28.71 -5.17
N MET A 61 -1.02 -29.56 -5.04
CA MET A 61 -1.03 -30.89 -5.65
C MET A 61 -0.09 -31.85 -4.90
N GLY A 62 -0.65 -32.91 -4.34
CA GLY A 62 0.14 -33.96 -3.69
C GLY A 62 0.82 -34.91 -4.68
N PRO A 63 1.81 -35.73 -4.21
CA PRO A 63 2.62 -36.60 -5.05
C PRO A 63 1.81 -37.57 -5.92
N SER A 64 0.79 -38.24 -5.35
CA SER A 64 -0.04 -39.21 -6.09
C SER A 64 -0.80 -38.56 -7.25
N ARG A 65 -1.39 -37.39 -7.02
CA ARG A 65 -2.09 -36.63 -8.06
C ARG A 65 -1.13 -36.10 -9.12
N PHE A 66 0.07 -35.66 -8.70
CA PHE A 66 1.12 -35.17 -9.59
C PHE A 66 1.60 -36.31 -10.53
N LYS A 67 1.82 -37.51 -9.95
CA LYS A 67 2.14 -38.71 -10.72
C LYS A 67 1.02 -39.09 -11.71
N ALA A 68 -0.23 -39.09 -11.25
CA ALA A 68 -1.38 -39.47 -12.09
C ALA A 68 -1.60 -38.50 -13.27
N TRP A 69 -1.35 -37.19 -13.07
CA TRP A 69 -1.61 -36.18 -14.08
C TRP A 69 -0.41 -35.94 -15.03
N PHE A 70 0.81 -36.06 -14.51
CA PHE A 70 2.02 -35.70 -15.22
C PHE A 70 2.99 -36.88 -15.39
N ASN A 71 2.62 -38.08 -14.93
CA ASN A 71 3.49 -39.24 -15.01
C ASN A 71 4.95 -38.95 -14.59
N VAL A 72 5.12 -38.19 -13.46
CA VAL A 72 6.41 -37.85 -12.85
C VAL A 72 6.65 -38.79 -11.67
N ASP A 73 7.85 -39.33 -11.57
CA ASP A 73 8.29 -40.11 -10.41
C ASP A 73 8.65 -39.12 -9.27
N VAL A 74 7.69 -38.90 -8.39
CA VAL A 74 7.86 -37.96 -7.26
C VAL A 74 8.36 -38.71 -6.04
N ARG A 75 9.56 -38.36 -5.57
CA ARG A 75 10.19 -38.94 -4.40
C ARG A 75 10.33 -37.87 -3.32
N THR A 76 9.41 -37.87 -2.37
CA THR A 76 9.52 -37.09 -1.13
C THR A 76 10.46 -37.76 -0.13
N GLU A 77 10.92 -37.03 0.90
CA GLU A 77 11.86 -37.50 1.89
C GLU A 77 13.13 -38.11 1.24
N SER A 78 13.53 -37.52 0.10
CA SER A 78 14.60 -37.97 -0.77
C SER A 78 15.54 -36.78 -1.07
N GLU A 79 16.60 -36.64 -0.29
CA GLU A 79 17.53 -35.54 -0.39
C GLU A 79 18.63 -35.85 -1.39
N ALA A 80 18.83 -34.99 -2.38
CA ALA A 80 20.02 -35.00 -3.23
C ALA A 80 21.21 -34.48 -2.42
N VAL A 81 22.21 -35.33 -2.18
CA VAL A 81 23.36 -35.02 -1.29
C VAL A 81 24.67 -34.80 -2.06
N ALA A 82 24.77 -35.23 -3.31
CA ALA A 82 25.92 -34.96 -4.17
C ALA A 82 25.51 -34.99 -5.64
N ILE A 83 26.23 -34.23 -6.46
CA ILE A 83 26.12 -34.22 -7.92
C ILE A 83 27.52 -34.44 -8.50
N ASP A 84 27.65 -35.37 -9.42
CA ASP A 84 28.83 -35.55 -10.27
C ASP A 84 28.49 -35.10 -11.67
N PRO A 85 28.94 -33.91 -12.11
CA PRO A 85 28.64 -33.39 -13.43
C PRO A 85 29.31 -34.20 -14.58
N GLU A 86 30.49 -34.79 -14.34
CA GLU A 86 31.22 -35.56 -15.34
C GLU A 86 30.54 -36.92 -15.59
N ALA A 87 30.24 -37.65 -14.52
CA ALA A 87 29.53 -38.91 -14.57
C ALA A 87 28.00 -38.72 -14.86
N ARG A 88 27.50 -37.50 -14.79
CA ARG A 88 26.07 -37.16 -14.92
C ARG A 88 25.20 -37.94 -13.92
N THR A 89 25.56 -37.90 -12.64
CA THR A 89 24.86 -38.62 -11.59
C THR A 89 24.49 -37.73 -10.45
N VAL A 90 23.38 -38.09 -9.76
CA VAL A 90 22.93 -37.49 -8.48
C VAL A 90 22.92 -38.60 -7.45
N THR A 91 23.61 -38.40 -6.33
CA THR A 91 23.50 -39.27 -5.15
C THR A 91 22.35 -38.81 -4.30
N VAL A 92 21.43 -39.71 -3.98
CA VAL A 92 20.22 -39.46 -3.19
C VAL A 92 20.27 -40.19 -1.86
N ALA A 93 20.01 -39.49 -0.79
CA ALA A 93 19.76 -40.06 0.55
C ALA A 93 18.25 -40.10 0.78
N ALA A 94 17.70 -41.29 1.05
CA ALA A 94 16.28 -41.51 1.31
C ALA A 94 16.13 -42.55 2.42
N ASN A 95 15.57 -42.16 3.56
CA ASN A 95 15.54 -42.99 4.76
C ASN A 95 16.95 -43.50 5.10
N ASP A 96 17.13 -44.79 5.36
CA ASP A 96 18.40 -45.37 5.79
C ASP A 96 19.30 -45.83 4.62
N ARG A 97 19.01 -45.44 3.38
CA ARG A 97 19.77 -45.88 2.19
C ARG A 97 20.21 -44.72 1.33
N ARG A 98 21.36 -44.94 0.66
CA ARG A 98 21.85 -44.05 -0.41
C ARG A 98 21.82 -44.82 -1.72
N TYR A 99 21.49 -44.11 -2.80
CA TYR A 99 21.53 -44.65 -4.16
C TYR A 99 21.90 -43.54 -5.14
N THR A 100 22.26 -43.92 -6.35
CA THR A 100 22.69 -43.00 -7.41
C THR A 100 21.72 -43.09 -8.58
N GLU A 101 21.32 -41.95 -9.12
CA GLU A 101 20.52 -41.79 -10.34
C GLU A 101 21.35 -41.11 -11.41
N THR A 102 21.28 -41.61 -12.64
CA THR A 102 21.84 -40.92 -13.81
C THR A 102 20.87 -39.94 -14.41
N TYR A 103 21.35 -38.92 -15.12
CA TYR A 103 20.52 -37.95 -15.81
C TYR A 103 21.08 -37.55 -17.18
N ASP A 104 20.20 -37.22 -18.13
CA ASP A 104 20.56 -36.50 -19.36
C ASP A 104 20.55 -34.98 -19.09
N GLN A 105 19.56 -34.50 -18.33
CA GLN A 105 19.41 -33.11 -17.90
C GLN A 105 19.06 -33.03 -16.40
N LEU A 106 19.57 -32.00 -15.72
CA LEU A 106 19.38 -31.77 -14.30
C LEU A 106 18.87 -30.34 -14.05
N LEU A 107 17.82 -30.18 -13.24
CA LEU A 107 17.35 -28.89 -12.77
C LEU A 107 17.57 -28.75 -11.26
N LEU A 108 18.31 -27.71 -10.85
CA LEU A 108 18.43 -27.27 -9.46
C LEU A 108 17.33 -26.25 -9.16
N ALA A 109 16.30 -26.66 -8.46
CA ALA A 109 15.21 -25.82 -7.97
C ALA A 109 15.18 -25.82 -6.43
N THR A 110 16.39 -25.77 -5.85
CA THR A 110 16.65 -25.99 -4.40
C THR A 110 16.10 -24.88 -3.50
N GLY A 111 15.74 -23.72 -4.08
CA GLY A 111 15.13 -22.61 -3.36
C GLY A 111 16.05 -21.95 -2.33
N SER A 112 15.45 -21.50 -1.25
CA SER A 112 16.13 -20.80 -0.15
C SER A 112 15.70 -21.34 1.22
N THR A 113 16.50 -21.06 2.22
CA THR A 113 16.24 -21.44 3.63
C THR A 113 16.34 -20.20 4.51
N PRO A 114 15.49 -20.05 5.55
CA PRO A 114 15.64 -18.99 6.53
C PRO A 114 17.06 -18.93 7.08
N VAL A 115 17.55 -17.73 7.30
CA VAL A 115 18.79 -17.56 8.05
C VAL A 115 18.51 -18.03 9.47
N ALA A 116 18.89 -19.28 9.76
CA ALA A 116 18.84 -19.81 11.12
C ALA A 116 19.79 -18.99 11.99
N SER A 117 19.27 -18.52 13.10
CA SER A 117 20.11 -17.81 14.06
C SER A 117 20.45 -18.78 15.18
N ASP A 118 21.66 -19.32 15.12
CA ASP A 118 22.27 -19.98 16.29
C ASP A 118 22.68 -18.92 17.33
N LEU A 119 21.69 -18.13 17.75
CA LEU A 119 21.91 -17.09 18.72
C LEU A 119 22.14 -17.69 20.11
N PRO A 120 23.00 -17.12 20.92
CA PRO A 120 23.23 -17.57 22.30
C PRO A 120 21.92 -17.66 23.05
N GLY A 121 21.70 -18.77 23.76
CA GLY A 121 20.46 -19.00 24.54
C GLY A 121 19.23 -19.42 23.75
N THR A 122 19.37 -19.81 22.47
CA THR A 122 18.27 -20.35 21.67
C THR A 122 17.69 -21.60 22.32
N ASP A 123 16.38 -21.57 22.58
CA ASP A 123 15.58 -22.69 23.08
C ASP A 123 14.70 -23.22 21.92
N PRO A 124 14.89 -24.45 21.45
CA PRO A 124 14.17 -24.99 20.29
C PRO A 124 12.67 -25.13 20.50
N ASP A 125 12.19 -25.11 21.76
CA ASP A 125 10.76 -25.16 22.09
C ASP A 125 10.13 -23.76 22.17
N LYS A 126 10.92 -22.69 22.00
CA LYS A 126 10.49 -21.30 22.11
C LYS A 126 10.93 -20.42 20.93
N VAL A 127 11.94 -20.84 20.16
CA VAL A 127 12.44 -20.09 18.98
C VAL A 127 12.15 -20.90 17.73
N PHE A 128 11.33 -20.36 16.85
CA PHE A 128 10.86 -21.03 15.64
C PHE A 128 11.29 -20.27 14.39
N CYS A 129 11.47 -20.99 13.29
CA CYS A 129 11.39 -20.44 11.94
C CYS A 129 9.94 -20.52 11.45
N PHE A 130 9.64 -19.83 10.33
CA PHE A 130 8.34 -19.90 9.69
C PHE A 130 8.54 -19.95 8.17
N TRP A 131 8.67 -21.16 7.64
CA TRP A 131 9.04 -21.33 6.23
C TRP A 131 8.36 -22.54 5.57
N THR A 132 8.25 -23.65 6.27
CA THR A 132 7.66 -24.90 5.79
C THR A 132 6.33 -25.18 6.49
N ILE A 133 5.60 -26.18 5.98
CA ILE A 133 4.37 -26.64 6.63
C ILE A 133 4.64 -27.17 8.06
N PRO A 134 5.67 -27.99 8.30
CA PRO A 134 6.03 -28.39 9.66
C PRO A 134 6.36 -27.23 10.59
N ASP A 135 7.02 -26.18 10.12
CA ASP A 135 7.29 -24.98 10.92
C ASP A 135 6.00 -24.29 11.31
N MET A 136 5.09 -24.09 10.35
CA MET A 136 3.77 -23.51 10.60
C MET A 136 2.99 -24.32 11.63
N ASP A 137 2.97 -25.65 11.52
CA ASP A 137 2.27 -26.55 12.46
C ASP A 137 2.82 -26.39 13.89
N LYS A 138 4.15 -26.30 14.07
CA LYS A 138 4.80 -26.02 15.36
C LYS A 138 4.37 -24.68 15.95
N VAL A 139 4.36 -23.63 15.14
CA VAL A 139 3.94 -22.29 15.56
C VAL A 139 2.46 -22.27 15.96
N ILE A 140 1.60 -22.93 15.19
CA ILE A 140 0.16 -23.05 15.50
C ILE A 140 -0.04 -23.79 16.84
N ALA A 141 0.67 -24.90 17.05
CA ALA A 141 0.61 -25.65 18.31
C ALA A 141 1.06 -24.78 19.50
N LYS A 142 2.16 -24.05 19.34
CA LYS A 142 2.68 -23.15 20.37
C LYS A 142 1.72 -22.01 20.70
N ALA A 143 1.18 -21.35 19.67
CA ALA A 143 0.20 -20.28 19.86
C ALA A 143 -1.09 -20.77 20.54
N GLY A 144 -1.47 -22.05 20.32
CA GLY A 144 -2.64 -22.68 20.93
C GLY A 144 -2.39 -23.22 22.36
N SER A 145 -1.16 -23.29 22.84
CA SER A 145 -0.81 -23.88 24.15
C SER A 145 -0.92 -22.91 25.34
N GLY A 146 -1.69 -21.83 25.21
CA GLY A 146 -1.86 -20.83 26.27
C GLY A 146 -0.86 -19.66 26.19
N ALA A 147 -0.03 -19.58 25.14
CA ALA A 147 0.85 -18.46 24.89
C ALA A 147 0.04 -17.15 24.69
N ARG A 148 0.57 -16.04 25.23
CA ARG A 148 -0.06 -14.72 25.16
C ARG A 148 0.80 -13.70 24.42
N LYS A 149 2.13 -13.81 24.52
CA LYS A 149 3.10 -12.87 23.97
C LYS A 149 3.98 -13.54 22.92
N ALA A 150 3.95 -13.02 21.71
CA ALA A 150 4.82 -13.47 20.62
C ALA A 150 5.74 -12.33 20.17
N LEU A 151 6.98 -12.67 19.87
CA LEU A 151 7.93 -11.76 19.24
C LEU A 151 8.24 -12.26 17.82
N VAL A 152 8.16 -11.37 16.84
CA VAL A 152 8.54 -11.63 15.44
C VAL A 152 9.81 -10.86 15.14
N ALA A 153 10.90 -11.57 14.87
CA ALA A 153 12.22 -11.00 14.58
C ALA A 153 12.44 -10.94 13.07
N GLY A 154 12.18 -9.77 12.47
CA GLY A 154 12.29 -9.49 11.04
C GLY A 154 11.04 -8.78 10.53
N ALA A 155 11.20 -7.54 10.03
CA ALA A 155 10.11 -6.70 9.53
C ALA A 155 10.03 -6.72 7.99
N GLY A 156 10.30 -7.87 7.36
CA GLY A 156 10.11 -8.15 5.93
C GLY A 156 8.72 -8.72 5.63
N PHE A 157 8.52 -9.29 4.44
CA PHE A 157 7.25 -9.86 3.98
C PHE A 157 6.67 -10.87 5.00
N VAL A 158 7.41 -11.95 5.25
CA VAL A 158 6.96 -13.02 6.15
C VAL A 158 6.70 -12.49 7.56
N GLY A 159 7.60 -11.63 8.07
CA GLY A 159 7.46 -11.08 9.41
C GLY A 159 6.20 -10.21 9.59
N LEU A 160 5.84 -9.40 8.59
CA LEU A 160 4.62 -8.59 8.64
C LEU A 160 3.36 -9.47 8.60
N GLU A 161 3.32 -10.44 7.68
CA GLU A 161 2.19 -11.36 7.55
C GLU A 161 2.04 -12.24 8.81
N VAL A 162 3.14 -12.73 9.39
CA VAL A 162 3.11 -13.50 10.63
C VAL A 162 2.64 -12.65 11.81
N ALA A 163 3.14 -11.41 11.93
CA ALA A 163 2.76 -10.51 13.02
C ALA A 163 1.25 -10.18 12.99
N GLU A 164 0.71 -9.85 11.82
CA GLU A 164 -0.72 -9.63 11.59
C GLU A 164 -1.54 -10.87 12.01
N ASN A 165 -1.16 -12.04 11.51
CA ASN A 165 -1.91 -13.26 11.69
C ASN A 165 -1.84 -13.82 13.13
N LEU A 166 -0.73 -13.60 13.85
CA LEU A 166 -0.67 -13.87 15.29
C LEU A 166 -1.57 -12.91 16.08
N ARG A 167 -1.65 -11.66 15.64
CA ARG A 167 -2.53 -10.66 16.24
C ARG A 167 -4.01 -11.05 16.06
N HIS A 168 -4.40 -11.57 14.88
CA HIS A 168 -5.73 -12.11 14.62
C HIS A 168 -6.07 -13.31 15.54
N ARG A 169 -5.07 -14.08 15.98
CA ARG A 169 -5.23 -15.12 17.01
C ARG A 169 -5.37 -14.58 18.43
N GLY A 170 -5.27 -13.27 18.63
CA GLY A 170 -5.42 -12.63 19.93
C GLY A 170 -4.15 -12.52 20.77
N LEU A 171 -2.95 -12.80 20.21
CA LEU A 171 -1.70 -12.65 20.94
C LEU A 171 -1.28 -11.17 20.99
N GLU A 172 -0.56 -10.81 22.05
CA GLU A 172 0.24 -9.58 22.08
C GLU A 172 1.48 -9.78 21.22
N VAL A 173 1.63 -8.99 20.16
CA VAL A 173 2.72 -9.17 19.19
C VAL A 173 3.68 -8.00 19.24
N THR A 174 4.98 -8.32 19.33
CA THR A 174 6.07 -7.35 19.15
C THR A 174 6.86 -7.70 17.89
N LEU A 175 6.92 -6.79 16.94
CA LEU A 175 7.69 -6.90 15.70
C LEU A 175 9.02 -6.16 15.87
N VAL A 176 10.13 -6.88 15.70
CA VAL A 176 11.49 -6.32 15.76
C VAL A 176 12.10 -6.30 14.36
N GLY A 177 12.58 -5.15 13.91
CA GLY A 177 13.20 -4.98 12.59
C GLY A 177 14.58 -4.32 12.66
N SER A 178 15.60 -4.91 12.02
CA SER A 178 16.94 -4.32 11.95
C SER A 178 17.02 -3.06 11.09
N SER A 179 16.10 -2.90 10.14
CA SER A 179 15.91 -1.67 9.39
C SER A 179 15.20 -0.61 10.21
N LYS A 180 15.40 0.67 9.89
CA LYS A 180 14.64 1.79 10.46
C LYS A 180 13.21 1.89 9.94
N GLN A 181 12.77 0.96 9.11
CA GLN A 181 11.45 0.89 8.50
C GLN A 181 10.93 -0.55 8.43
N VAL A 182 9.64 -0.72 8.34
CA VAL A 182 9.01 -1.98 7.93
C VAL A 182 9.11 -2.14 6.42
N LEU A 183 9.08 -3.38 5.96
CA LEU A 183 9.14 -3.77 4.55
C LEU A 183 10.23 -3.03 3.76
N PRO A 184 11.53 -3.34 3.96
CA PRO A 184 12.63 -2.63 3.29
C PRO A 184 12.63 -2.72 1.75
N ALA A 185 11.70 -3.46 1.16
CA ALA A 185 11.42 -3.48 -0.27
C ALA A 185 10.69 -2.22 -0.76
N LEU A 186 10.14 -1.40 0.16
CA LEU A 186 9.63 -0.05 -0.09
C LEU A 186 10.63 1.00 0.38
N ASP A 187 10.41 2.26 0.01
CA ASP A 187 11.07 3.39 0.64
C ASP A 187 10.42 3.72 2.00
N ALA A 188 11.12 4.42 2.87
CA ALA A 188 10.74 4.55 4.29
C ALA A 188 9.37 5.21 4.48
N GLU A 189 9.09 6.28 3.75
CA GLU A 189 7.82 7.01 3.80
C GLU A 189 6.64 6.16 3.29
N MET A 190 6.89 5.27 2.30
CA MET A 190 5.87 4.35 1.83
C MET A 190 5.63 3.21 2.83
N GLY A 191 6.69 2.73 3.49
CA GLY A 191 6.60 1.75 4.58
C GLY A 191 5.91 2.30 5.84
N SER A 192 5.96 3.62 6.07
CA SER A 192 5.36 4.24 7.25
C SER A 192 3.84 4.04 7.34
N TYR A 193 3.13 3.98 6.22
CA TYR A 193 1.68 3.69 6.19
C TYR A 193 1.38 2.29 6.73
N LEU A 194 2.21 1.30 6.40
CA LEU A 194 2.07 -0.07 6.92
C LEU A 194 2.41 -0.13 8.42
N ALA A 195 3.45 0.58 8.84
CA ALA A 195 3.81 0.66 10.25
C ALA A 195 2.69 1.29 11.08
N GLN A 196 2.09 2.37 10.57
CA GLN A 196 0.93 3.01 11.20
C GLN A 196 -0.25 2.04 11.34
N GLU A 197 -0.56 1.28 10.28
CA GLU A 197 -1.66 0.31 10.29
C GLU A 197 -1.42 -0.80 11.31
N LEU A 198 -0.22 -1.36 11.39
CA LEU A 198 0.14 -2.35 12.40
C LEU A 198 0.04 -1.81 13.84
N LEU A 199 0.49 -0.57 14.08
CA LEU A 199 0.34 0.08 15.38
C LEU A 199 -1.13 0.26 15.75
N ASN A 200 -1.99 0.63 14.79
CA ASN A 200 -3.42 0.80 14.99
C ASN A 200 -4.11 -0.52 15.39
N THR A 201 -3.60 -1.65 14.96
CA THR A 201 -4.10 -3.00 15.35
C THR A 201 -3.46 -3.54 16.63
N GLY A 202 -2.55 -2.78 17.24
CA GLY A 202 -1.95 -3.11 18.53
C GLY A 202 -0.69 -3.97 18.43
N VAL A 203 -0.06 -4.06 17.25
CA VAL A 203 1.28 -4.63 17.12
C VAL A 203 2.30 -3.61 17.64
N ARG A 204 3.17 -4.01 18.55
CA ARG A 204 4.31 -3.19 18.99
C ARG A 204 5.45 -3.30 17.98
N ILE A 205 6.09 -2.18 17.63
CA ILE A 205 7.12 -2.13 16.60
C ILE A 205 8.42 -1.56 17.18
N GLU A 206 9.50 -2.32 17.06
CA GLU A 206 10.87 -1.95 17.44
C GLU A 206 11.77 -1.97 16.20
N LEU A 207 12.01 -0.81 15.59
CA LEU A 207 12.80 -0.67 14.37
C LEU A 207 14.24 -0.18 14.68
N GLY A 208 15.18 -0.54 13.81
CA GLY A 208 16.61 -0.27 13.99
C GLY A 208 17.29 -1.21 14.98
N HIS A 209 16.61 -2.26 15.40
CA HIS A 209 17.10 -3.23 16.38
C HIS A 209 17.04 -4.64 15.81
N LYS A 210 17.92 -5.50 16.32
CA LYS A 210 17.94 -6.93 16.02
C LYS A 210 18.06 -7.73 17.32
N VAL A 211 17.47 -8.90 17.34
CA VAL A 211 17.67 -9.88 18.41
C VAL A 211 19.09 -10.44 18.29
N VAL A 212 19.83 -10.50 19.39
CA VAL A 212 21.22 -10.96 19.44
C VAL A 212 21.44 -12.16 20.37
N SER A 213 20.52 -12.40 21.30
CA SER A 213 20.56 -13.58 22.20
C SER A 213 19.22 -13.78 22.87
N PHE A 214 19.08 -14.88 23.60
CA PHE A 214 17.94 -15.20 24.43
C PHE A 214 18.36 -15.49 25.87
N GLU A 215 17.48 -15.20 26.82
CA GLU A 215 17.65 -15.53 28.23
C GLU A 215 16.39 -16.26 28.73
N ASN A 216 16.60 -17.25 29.62
CA ASN A 216 15.52 -18.06 30.19
C ASN A 216 15.74 -18.26 31.69
N ASP A 217 15.68 -17.16 32.45
CA ASP A 217 15.89 -17.12 33.90
C ASP A 217 14.58 -16.75 34.63
N GLY A 218 13.61 -17.64 34.62
CA GLY A 218 12.28 -17.41 35.18
C GLY A 218 11.26 -16.88 34.19
N SER A 219 11.67 -16.05 33.18
CA SER A 219 10.89 -15.66 32.02
C SER A 219 11.75 -15.73 30.76
N PHE A 220 11.16 -16.07 29.61
CA PHE A 220 11.88 -16.10 28.35
C PHE A 220 11.91 -14.69 27.73
N ARG A 221 13.11 -14.24 27.39
CA ARG A 221 13.36 -12.89 26.87
C ARG A 221 14.28 -12.89 25.67
N ALA A 222 13.92 -12.12 24.66
CA ALA A 222 14.82 -11.78 23.56
C ALA A 222 15.63 -10.53 23.93
N VAL A 223 16.94 -10.60 23.78
CA VAL A 223 17.87 -9.50 24.03
C VAL A 223 18.16 -8.79 22.71
N LEU A 224 17.98 -7.48 22.68
CA LEU A 224 18.27 -6.65 21.53
C LEU A 224 19.73 -6.17 21.51
N ASN A 225 20.20 -5.74 20.36
CA ASN A 225 21.56 -5.23 20.16
C ASN A 225 21.90 -3.95 20.96
N ASP A 226 20.92 -3.28 21.57
CA ASP A 226 21.08 -2.15 22.49
C ASP A 226 21.00 -2.56 23.97
N GLY A 227 20.90 -3.87 24.25
CA GLY A 227 20.81 -4.43 25.60
C GLY A 227 19.42 -4.49 26.20
N ARG A 228 18.40 -3.93 25.55
CA ARG A 228 17.00 -4.07 26.00
C ARG A 228 16.55 -5.52 25.91
N LYS A 229 15.71 -5.92 26.86
CA LYS A 229 15.14 -7.27 26.95
C LYS A 229 13.65 -7.22 26.74
N LEU A 230 13.16 -8.00 25.80
CA LEU A 230 11.73 -8.10 25.45
C LEU A 230 11.22 -9.47 25.86
N GLU A 231 10.24 -9.50 26.76
CA GLU A 231 9.59 -10.72 27.22
C GLU A 231 8.68 -11.28 26.12
N ALA A 232 8.74 -12.60 25.91
CA ALA A 232 7.88 -13.32 24.99
C ALA A 232 7.70 -14.77 25.47
N ASP A 233 6.56 -15.39 25.13
CA ASP A 233 6.35 -16.82 25.35
C ASP A 233 7.06 -17.64 24.27
N PHE A 234 7.19 -17.07 23.07
CA PHE A 234 7.96 -17.62 21.95
C PHE A 234 8.37 -16.54 20.96
N VAL A 235 9.36 -16.88 20.14
CA VAL A 235 9.90 -16.00 19.10
C VAL A 235 9.84 -16.68 17.74
N ILE A 236 9.47 -15.93 16.70
CA ILE A 236 9.54 -16.38 15.31
C ILE A 236 10.62 -15.60 14.59
N MET A 237 11.60 -16.30 14.05
CA MET A 237 12.73 -15.73 13.32
C MET A 237 12.38 -15.59 11.84
N CYS A 238 12.22 -14.35 11.38
CA CYS A 238 11.95 -13.96 9.99
C CYS A 238 13.07 -13.04 9.44
N ALA A 239 14.32 -13.31 9.81
CA ALA A 239 15.47 -12.41 9.60
C ALA A 239 16.10 -12.47 8.19
N GLY A 240 15.38 -13.01 7.21
CA GLY A 240 15.83 -13.17 5.83
C GLY A 240 16.11 -14.62 5.44
N VAL A 241 16.53 -14.82 4.18
CA VAL A 241 16.79 -16.14 3.61
C VAL A 241 18.16 -16.18 2.96
N LYS A 242 18.74 -17.38 2.85
CA LYS A 242 19.95 -17.68 2.08
C LYS A 242 19.61 -18.70 0.98
N PRO A 243 20.26 -18.64 -0.19
CA PRO A 243 20.08 -19.65 -1.23
C PRO A 243 20.59 -21.02 -0.75
N ASN A 244 19.89 -22.09 -1.13
CA ASN A 244 20.37 -23.46 -0.93
C ASN A 244 21.33 -23.81 -2.07
N ASN A 245 22.59 -23.53 -1.88
CA ASN A 245 23.64 -23.58 -2.89
C ASN A 245 24.72 -24.66 -2.62
N GLU A 246 24.59 -25.41 -1.55
CA GLU A 246 25.59 -26.38 -1.09
C GLU A 246 25.87 -27.44 -2.17
N LEU A 247 24.84 -27.98 -2.80
CA LEU A 247 24.96 -28.93 -3.92
C LEU A 247 25.65 -28.31 -5.13
N ALA A 248 25.29 -27.09 -5.47
CA ALA A 248 25.85 -26.37 -6.61
C ALA A 248 27.36 -26.06 -6.37
N ALA A 249 27.70 -25.62 -5.16
CA ALA A 249 29.07 -25.33 -4.76
C ALA A 249 29.94 -26.60 -4.80
N ALA A 250 29.46 -27.70 -4.23
CA ALA A 250 30.17 -29.00 -4.20
C ALA A 250 30.37 -29.58 -5.60
N ALA A 251 29.40 -29.33 -6.53
CA ALA A 251 29.50 -29.72 -7.95
C ALA A 251 30.33 -28.76 -8.80
N GLY A 252 31.01 -27.76 -8.21
CA GLY A 252 31.85 -26.79 -8.93
C GLY A 252 31.07 -25.81 -9.82
N LEU A 253 29.77 -25.59 -9.58
CA LEU A 253 29.00 -24.60 -10.32
C LEU A 253 29.38 -23.18 -9.92
N LYS A 254 29.37 -22.25 -10.89
CA LYS A 254 29.67 -20.85 -10.63
C LYS A 254 28.58 -20.21 -9.78
N LEU A 255 29.03 -19.57 -8.68
CA LEU A 255 28.16 -18.80 -7.79
C LEU A 255 28.47 -17.30 -7.88
N GLY A 256 27.44 -16.48 -7.71
CA GLY A 256 27.58 -15.04 -7.59
C GLY A 256 28.05 -14.58 -6.22
N PRO A 257 28.29 -13.27 -6.03
CA PRO A 257 28.88 -12.71 -4.79
C PRO A 257 28.08 -12.99 -3.52
N ARG A 258 26.78 -13.27 -3.64
CA ARG A 258 25.89 -13.58 -2.52
C ARG A 258 25.55 -15.06 -2.41
N GLY A 259 26.30 -15.90 -3.10
CA GLY A 259 26.14 -17.35 -3.07
C GLY A 259 25.02 -17.90 -3.96
N HIS A 260 24.33 -17.07 -4.74
CA HIS A 260 23.31 -17.57 -5.68
C HIS A 260 23.97 -18.21 -6.90
N ILE A 261 23.30 -19.23 -7.44
CA ILE A 261 23.78 -19.92 -8.65
C ILE A 261 23.67 -18.95 -9.84
N THR A 262 24.77 -18.75 -10.55
CA THR A 262 24.81 -17.93 -11.77
C THR A 262 24.22 -18.71 -12.94
N VAL A 263 23.27 -18.11 -13.65
CA VAL A 263 22.65 -18.67 -14.83
C VAL A 263 22.66 -17.68 -15.99
N ASP A 264 22.61 -18.22 -17.23
CA ASP A 264 22.38 -17.41 -18.42
C ASP A 264 20.88 -17.13 -18.65
N GLU A 265 20.54 -16.47 -19.74
CA GLU A 265 19.15 -16.14 -20.10
C GLU A 265 18.30 -17.38 -20.40
N LYS A 266 18.94 -18.52 -20.70
CA LYS A 266 18.29 -19.82 -20.88
C LYS A 266 18.22 -20.67 -19.62
N LEU A 267 18.63 -20.07 -18.48
CA LEU A 267 18.70 -20.70 -17.16
C LEU A 267 19.70 -21.86 -17.06
N ARG A 268 20.70 -21.90 -17.95
CA ARG A 268 21.81 -22.85 -17.92
C ARG A 268 22.85 -22.38 -16.91
N THR A 269 23.38 -23.29 -16.13
CA THR A 269 24.51 -23.05 -15.23
C THR A 269 25.84 -23.09 -16.00
N SER A 270 26.95 -22.97 -15.27
CA SER A 270 28.31 -23.10 -15.82
C SER A 270 28.64 -24.52 -16.28
N GLN A 271 27.85 -25.53 -15.96
CA GLN A 271 28.03 -26.93 -16.34
C GLN A 271 27.00 -27.35 -17.40
N PRO A 272 27.42 -27.94 -18.53
CA PRO A 272 26.50 -28.44 -19.56
C PRO A 272 25.51 -29.46 -19.00
N GLY A 273 24.24 -29.35 -19.41
CA GLY A 273 23.17 -30.24 -18.98
C GLY A 273 22.64 -29.97 -17.57
N ILE A 274 23.15 -28.94 -16.89
CA ILE A 274 22.63 -28.54 -15.59
C ILE A 274 22.01 -27.13 -15.68
N PHE A 275 20.76 -27.04 -15.26
CA PHE A 275 19.97 -25.82 -15.19
C PHE A 275 19.70 -25.45 -13.72
N ALA A 276 19.38 -24.19 -13.46
CA ALA A 276 18.91 -23.77 -12.14
C ALA A 276 17.81 -22.71 -12.23
N ALA A 277 16.88 -22.73 -11.26
CA ALA A 277 15.71 -21.84 -11.24
C ALA A 277 15.19 -21.57 -9.82
N GLY A 278 14.44 -20.50 -9.65
CA GLY A 278 13.81 -20.11 -8.40
C GLY A 278 14.74 -19.28 -7.49
N ASP A 279 14.49 -19.33 -6.18
CA ASP A 279 15.18 -18.46 -5.21
C ASP A 279 16.69 -18.72 -5.09
N ALA A 280 17.15 -19.87 -5.58
CA ALA A 280 18.57 -20.23 -5.54
C ALA A 280 19.42 -19.49 -6.58
N VAL A 281 18.82 -18.85 -7.59
CA VAL A 281 19.56 -18.23 -8.70
C VAL A 281 19.62 -16.72 -8.62
N GLU A 282 20.65 -16.13 -9.23
CA GLU A 282 20.66 -14.70 -9.56
C GLU A 282 20.36 -14.48 -11.05
N VAL A 283 19.58 -13.45 -11.33
CA VAL A 283 19.11 -13.12 -12.68
C VAL A 283 19.21 -11.62 -12.93
N LEU A 284 19.15 -11.23 -14.20
CA LEU A 284 19.18 -9.82 -14.60
C LEU A 284 18.04 -9.03 -13.99
N GLN A 285 18.36 -7.87 -13.36
CA GLN A 285 17.41 -6.82 -13.03
C GLN A 285 17.50 -5.74 -14.12
N PRO A 286 16.47 -5.61 -15.00
CA PRO A 286 16.60 -4.83 -16.25
C PRO A 286 16.80 -3.33 -16.06
N VAL A 287 16.39 -2.77 -14.91
CA VAL A 287 16.55 -1.33 -14.63
C VAL A 287 18.01 -1.01 -14.29
N SER A 288 18.62 -1.81 -13.42
CA SER A 288 20.00 -1.62 -12.98
C SER A 288 21.04 -2.22 -13.92
N GLY A 289 20.63 -3.16 -14.80
CA GLY A 289 21.55 -3.96 -15.61
C GLY A 289 22.42 -4.95 -14.81
N ARG A 290 22.13 -5.16 -13.51
CA ARG A 290 22.92 -6.02 -12.61
C ARG A 290 22.22 -7.34 -12.34
N GLN A 291 23.03 -8.38 -12.09
CA GLN A 291 22.53 -9.64 -11.57
C GLN A 291 22.08 -9.48 -10.12
N THR A 292 20.93 -10.03 -9.79
CA THR A 292 20.37 -9.98 -8.44
C THR A 292 19.46 -11.17 -8.17
N ALA A 293 19.28 -11.51 -6.92
CA ALA A 293 18.29 -12.48 -6.50
C ALA A 293 16.99 -11.76 -6.08
N ILE A 294 15.88 -12.24 -6.58
CA ILE A 294 14.53 -11.76 -6.24
C ILE A 294 13.68 -13.00 -5.91
N PRO A 295 13.64 -13.41 -4.63
CA PRO A 295 12.93 -14.62 -4.20
C PRO A 295 11.42 -14.37 -4.18
N LEU A 296 10.79 -14.55 -5.35
CA LEU A 296 9.35 -14.38 -5.55
C LEU A 296 8.80 -15.55 -6.36
N ALA A 297 7.61 -16.02 -6.04
CA ALA A 297 6.95 -17.15 -6.69
C ALA A 297 6.68 -16.92 -8.20
N GLY A 298 6.34 -15.68 -8.60
CA GLY A 298 6.11 -15.34 -10.00
C GLY A 298 7.34 -15.56 -10.89
N PRO A 299 8.51 -14.99 -10.58
CA PRO A 299 9.78 -15.32 -11.22
C PRO A 299 10.12 -16.80 -11.20
N ALA A 300 10.03 -17.47 -10.04
CA ALA A 300 10.36 -18.89 -9.91
C ALA A 300 9.54 -19.79 -10.85
N ASN A 301 8.23 -19.57 -10.96
CA ASN A 301 7.35 -20.31 -11.87
C ASN A 301 7.72 -20.08 -13.35
N LYS A 302 8.01 -18.85 -13.75
CA LYS A 302 8.43 -18.51 -15.11
C LYS A 302 9.77 -19.14 -15.45
N GLN A 303 10.74 -19.07 -14.51
CA GLN A 303 12.05 -19.70 -14.66
C GLN A 303 11.95 -21.20 -14.78
N GLY A 304 11.16 -21.86 -13.93
CA GLY A 304 10.93 -23.32 -14.05
C GLY A 304 10.37 -23.74 -15.42
N ARG A 305 9.42 -22.95 -15.95
CA ARG A 305 8.88 -23.18 -17.30
C ARG A 305 9.95 -23.03 -18.39
N ILE A 306 10.75 -21.94 -18.36
CA ILE A 306 11.79 -21.66 -19.35
C ILE A 306 12.91 -22.68 -19.27
N ALA A 307 13.33 -23.09 -18.06
CA ALA A 307 14.28 -24.18 -17.89
C ALA A 307 13.79 -25.48 -18.54
N ALA A 308 12.51 -25.83 -18.31
CA ALA A 308 11.91 -27.01 -18.94
C ALA A 308 11.87 -26.92 -20.49
N ASP A 309 11.52 -25.74 -21.02
CA ASP A 309 11.54 -25.50 -22.47
C ASP A 309 12.94 -25.77 -23.04
N ASN A 310 13.99 -25.24 -22.42
CA ASN A 310 15.36 -25.39 -22.88
C ASN A 310 15.92 -26.81 -22.66
N MET A 311 15.54 -27.51 -21.59
CA MET A 311 15.86 -28.93 -21.40
C MET A 311 15.23 -29.80 -22.46
N ALA A 312 14.05 -29.43 -22.97
CA ALA A 312 13.38 -30.13 -24.08
C ALA A 312 13.87 -29.71 -25.48
N GLY A 313 14.90 -28.85 -25.56
CA GLY A 313 15.49 -28.42 -26.84
C GLY A 313 14.78 -27.24 -27.51
N LEU A 314 13.84 -26.57 -26.82
CA LEU A 314 13.27 -25.29 -27.27
C LEU A 314 14.24 -24.15 -26.98
N ASP A 315 14.03 -23.02 -27.67
CA ASP A 315 14.84 -21.80 -27.48
C ASP A 315 14.01 -20.71 -26.77
N SER A 316 14.02 -20.76 -25.44
CA SER A 316 13.27 -19.81 -24.58
C SER A 316 14.21 -19.01 -23.72
N GLU A 317 13.95 -17.69 -23.59
CA GLU A 317 14.79 -16.77 -22.82
C GLU A 317 14.05 -16.14 -21.64
N TYR A 318 14.76 -15.99 -20.53
CA TYR A 318 14.32 -15.26 -19.35
C TYR A 318 14.96 -13.87 -19.33
N HIS A 319 14.20 -12.87 -19.73
CA HIS A 319 14.69 -11.47 -19.79
C HIS A 319 14.75 -10.78 -18.43
N GLY A 320 15.06 -11.51 -17.37
CA GLY A 320 15.22 -10.99 -16.02
C GLY A 320 13.91 -10.59 -15.34
N THR A 321 14.00 -10.03 -14.16
CA THR A 321 12.85 -9.66 -13.34
C THR A 321 12.88 -8.20 -12.90
N LEU A 322 11.73 -7.51 -13.00
CA LEU A 322 11.53 -6.16 -12.44
C LEU A 322 11.26 -6.19 -10.94
N GLY A 323 10.97 -7.35 -10.35
CA GLY A 323 10.66 -7.48 -8.94
C GLY A 323 9.28 -6.93 -8.58
N ALA A 324 8.28 -7.08 -9.47
CA ALA A 324 6.92 -6.72 -9.13
C ALA A 324 6.42 -7.55 -7.94
N MET A 325 5.95 -6.87 -6.89
CA MET A 325 5.55 -7.49 -5.63
C MET A 325 4.30 -6.83 -5.06
N VAL A 326 3.56 -7.58 -4.27
CA VAL A 326 2.44 -7.07 -3.46
C VAL A 326 2.38 -7.82 -2.14
N ILE A 327 2.00 -7.11 -1.09
CA ILE A 327 1.70 -7.64 0.24
C ILE A 327 0.41 -6.99 0.76
N LYS A 328 -0.37 -7.75 1.51
CA LYS A 328 -1.49 -7.22 2.30
C LYS A 328 -1.07 -7.13 3.76
N VAL A 329 -1.33 -6.01 4.40
CA VAL A 329 -1.14 -5.80 5.85
C VAL A 329 -2.43 -5.16 6.37
N GLU A 330 -3.19 -5.92 7.13
CA GLU A 330 -4.51 -5.53 7.65
C GLU A 330 -5.45 -5.04 6.53
N LYS A 331 -5.80 -3.76 6.53
CA LYS A 331 -6.66 -3.15 5.50
C LYS A 331 -5.89 -2.62 4.30
N LEU A 332 -4.56 -2.50 4.40
CA LEU A 332 -3.74 -1.93 3.36
C LEU A 332 -3.09 -3.01 2.49
N SER A 333 -3.00 -2.73 1.22
CA SER A 333 -2.12 -3.42 0.30
C SER A 333 -0.95 -2.52 -0.07
N ALA A 334 0.25 -3.06 -0.09
CA ALA A 334 1.42 -2.37 -0.59
C ALA A 334 2.01 -3.14 -1.76
N ALA A 335 2.27 -2.45 -2.85
CA ALA A 335 2.84 -3.03 -4.06
C ALA A 335 3.99 -2.18 -4.58
N ALA A 336 4.97 -2.81 -5.24
CA ALA A 336 6.10 -2.11 -5.84
C ALA A 336 6.63 -2.85 -7.07
N VAL A 337 7.38 -2.12 -7.90
CA VAL A 337 8.11 -2.64 -9.05
C VAL A 337 9.36 -1.81 -9.30
N GLY A 338 10.41 -2.42 -9.80
CA GLY A 338 11.68 -1.76 -10.14
C GLY A 338 12.56 -1.52 -8.91
N LEU A 339 13.24 -0.41 -8.87
CA LEU A 339 14.21 -0.04 -7.83
C LEU A 339 13.60 0.94 -6.83
N THR A 340 14.02 0.84 -5.57
CA THR A 340 13.74 1.83 -4.53
C THR A 340 14.68 3.04 -4.69
N GLU A 341 14.32 4.17 -4.10
CA GLU A 341 15.17 5.36 -4.07
C GLU A 341 16.54 5.08 -3.44
N ARG A 342 16.56 4.31 -2.34
CA ARG A 342 17.80 3.85 -1.69
C ARG A 342 18.69 3.06 -2.64
N GLN A 343 18.13 2.16 -3.46
CA GLN A 343 18.91 1.39 -4.44
C GLN A 343 19.45 2.28 -5.56
N LEU A 344 18.68 3.25 -6.04
CA LEU A 344 19.14 4.22 -7.04
C LEU A 344 20.29 5.07 -6.49
N GLN A 345 20.22 5.52 -5.23
CA GLN A 345 21.30 6.24 -4.56
C GLN A 345 22.57 5.39 -4.45
N GLN A 346 22.45 4.13 -4.03
CA GLN A 346 23.58 3.19 -3.95
C GLN A 346 24.21 2.91 -5.31
N LEU A 347 23.42 2.93 -6.37
CA LEU A 347 23.87 2.72 -7.75
C LEU A 347 24.33 4.03 -8.40
N GLN A 348 24.20 5.17 -7.73
CA GLN A 348 24.48 6.51 -8.25
C GLN A 348 23.73 6.81 -9.56
N MET A 349 22.52 6.24 -9.72
CA MET A 349 21.66 6.50 -10.87
C MET A 349 20.89 7.79 -10.64
N PRO A 350 20.95 8.76 -11.60
CA PRO A 350 20.17 9.98 -11.48
C PRO A 350 18.68 9.69 -11.64
N TYR A 351 17.88 10.29 -10.78
CA TYR A 351 16.43 10.10 -10.79
C TYR A 351 15.68 11.38 -10.41
N ARG A 352 14.42 11.42 -10.82
CA ARG A 352 13.37 12.31 -10.32
C ARG A 352 12.32 11.48 -9.62
N LYS A 353 11.57 12.09 -8.70
CA LYS A 353 10.51 11.40 -7.97
C LYS A 353 9.20 12.19 -7.95
N ILE A 354 8.12 11.48 -7.86
CA ILE A 354 6.76 12.03 -7.78
C ILE A 354 6.06 11.32 -6.63
N TYR A 355 5.36 12.10 -5.80
CA TYR A 355 4.37 11.60 -4.85
C TYR A 355 3.00 12.14 -5.23
N THR A 356 1.97 11.28 -5.15
CA THR A 356 0.59 11.70 -5.33
C THR A 356 -0.36 10.80 -4.53
N HIS A 357 -1.50 11.36 -4.10
CA HIS A 357 -2.45 10.66 -3.23
C HIS A 357 -3.88 10.74 -3.80
N PRO A 358 -4.14 10.14 -4.98
CA PRO A 358 -5.47 10.11 -5.58
C PRO A 358 -6.39 9.10 -4.88
N GLY A 359 -7.69 9.22 -5.14
CA GLY A 359 -8.65 8.18 -4.78
C GLY A 359 -8.51 6.93 -5.66
N SER A 360 -8.84 5.77 -5.12
CA SER A 360 -8.84 4.49 -5.86
C SER A 360 -9.90 4.43 -6.96
N ASN A 361 -10.99 5.19 -6.82
CA ASN A 361 -12.13 5.27 -7.73
C ASN A 361 -12.73 6.69 -7.71
N ALA A 362 -13.80 6.90 -8.47
CA ALA A 362 -14.47 8.19 -8.56
C ALA A 362 -14.96 8.67 -7.19
N SER A 363 -14.68 9.93 -6.84
CA SER A 363 -14.93 10.49 -5.49
C SER A 363 -16.41 10.52 -5.09
N TYR A 364 -17.32 10.54 -6.07
CA TYR A 364 -18.77 10.51 -5.85
C TYR A 364 -19.32 9.10 -5.66
N TYR A 365 -18.50 8.04 -5.90
CA TYR A 365 -18.93 6.66 -5.72
C TYR A 365 -18.47 6.15 -4.33
N PRO A 366 -19.36 5.49 -3.57
CA PRO A 366 -19.05 5.05 -2.22
C PRO A 366 -17.94 3.98 -2.18
N GLY A 367 -17.26 3.86 -1.05
CA GLY A 367 -16.22 2.86 -0.82
C GLY A 367 -14.90 3.17 -1.52
N GLY A 368 -14.67 4.42 -1.96
CA GLY A 368 -13.37 4.90 -2.41
C GLY A 368 -12.35 4.96 -1.27
N ALA A 369 -11.09 4.61 -1.57
CA ALA A 369 -9.99 4.69 -0.64
C ALA A 369 -8.85 5.52 -1.24
N MET A 370 -8.08 6.18 -0.39
CA MET A 370 -6.90 6.91 -0.83
C MET A 370 -5.80 5.92 -1.23
N LEU A 371 -5.10 6.24 -2.32
CA LEU A 371 -3.88 5.57 -2.76
C LEU A 371 -2.69 6.50 -2.55
N HIS A 372 -1.63 5.99 -1.96
CA HIS A 372 -0.35 6.66 -1.86
C HIS A 372 0.57 6.09 -2.93
N LEU A 373 0.98 6.93 -3.88
CA LEU A 373 1.79 6.52 -5.02
C LEU A 373 3.12 7.26 -5.04
N LYS A 374 4.20 6.52 -5.31
CA LYS A 374 5.53 7.04 -5.60
C LYS A 374 5.99 6.53 -6.96
N LEU A 375 6.51 7.41 -7.81
CA LEU A 375 7.15 7.06 -9.08
C LEU A 375 8.59 7.59 -9.09
N LEU A 376 9.52 6.76 -9.51
CA LEU A 376 10.93 7.07 -9.72
C LEU A 376 11.25 6.93 -11.20
N PHE A 377 11.83 7.96 -11.81
CA PHE A 377 12.17 7.96 -13.24
C PHE A 377 13.44 8.76 -13.51
N ALA A 378 14.17 8.37 -14.53
CA ALA A 378 15.40 9.04 -14.95
C ALA A 378 15.11 10.40 -15.63
N PRO A 379 16.09 11.30 -15.76
CA PRO A 379 15.91 12.59 -16.43
C PRO A 379 15.38 12.49 -17.87
N ASP A 380 15.69 11.42 -18.60
CA ASP A 380 15.18 11.10 -19.93
C ASP A 380 13.73 10.56 -19.94
N GLY A 381 13.16 10.32 -18.79
CA GLY A 381 11.81 9.78 -18.61
C GLY A 381 11.73 8.29 -18.39
N LYS A 382 12.79 7.51 -18.50
CA LYS A 382 12.78 6.04 -18.24
C LYS A 382 12.27 5.76 -16.84
N ILE A 383 11.27 4.91 -16.71
CA ILE A 383 10.74 4.51 -15.40
C ILE A 383 11.75 3.59 -14.71
N LEU A 384 12.12 3.94 -13.47
CA LEU A 384 13.11 3.22 -12.67
C LEU A 384 12.47 2.38 -11.56
N GLY A 385 11.34 2.85 -11.04
CA GLY A 385 10.59 2.14 -10.01
C GLY A 385 9.30 2.84 -9.64
N ALA A 386 8.38 2.09 -9.05
CA ALA A 386 7.13 2.62 -8.54
C ALA A 386 6.68 1.87 -7.29
N GLN A 387 5.98 2.57 -6.41
CA GLN A 387 5.43 2.03 -5.17
C GLN A 387 4.01 2.56 -4.97
N ALA A 388 3.14 1.71 -4.45
CA ALA A 388 1.75 2.05 -4.17
C ALA A 388 1.34 1.45 -2.82
N VAL A 389 0.65 2.23 -1.99
CA VAL A 389 0.04 1.76 -0.73
C VAL A 389 -1.39 2.28 -0.65
N GLY A 390 -2.33 1.43 -0.26
CA GLY A 390 -3.72 1.82 -0.06
C GLY A 390 -4.64 0.62 0.14
N ALA A 391 -5.86 0.86 0.56
CA ALA A 391 -6.82 -0.20 0.85
C ALA A 391 -7.36 -0.89 -0.42
N LYS A 392 -7.32 -0.22 -1.58
CA LYS A 392 -7.83 -0.75 -2.85
C LYS A 392 -6.97 -0.33 -4.03
N GLY A 393 -6.60 -1.27 -4.91
CA GLY A 393 -6.06 -1.03 -6.23
C GLY A 393 -4.60 -0.57 -6.28
N ALA A 394 -3.81 -0.82 -5.24
CA ALA A 394 -2.35 -0.62 -5.26
C ALA A 394 -1.69 -1.60 -6.24
N ASP A 395 -2.08 -2.88 -6.20
CA ASP A 395 -1.66 -3.96 -7.07
C ASP A 395 -1.91 -3.64 -8.55
N LYS A 396 -3.16 -3.25 -8.89
CA LYS A 396 -3.56 -2.88 -10.26
C LYS A 396 -2.65 -1.80 -10.85
N ARG A 397 -2.32 -0.76 -10.07
CA ARG A 397 -1.50 0.36 -10.57
C ARG A 397 -0.06 -0.05 -10.77
N ILE A 398 0.46 -0.89 -9.91
CA ILE A 398 1.82 -1.43 -10.05
C ILE A 398 1.90 -2.39 -11.24
N ASP A 399 0.89 -3.22 -11.49
CA ASP A 399 0.85 -4.10 -12.66
C ASP A 399 0.84 -3.31 -13.98
N VAL A 400 0.07 -2.21 -14.05
CA VAL A 400 0.07 -1.31 -15.21
C VAL A 400 1.47 -0.69 -15.43
N ILE A 401 2.10 -0.19 -14.36
CA ILE A 401 3.43 0.41 -14.45
C ILE A 401 4.49 -0.64 -14.79
N ALA A 402 4.42 -1.84 -14.22
CA ALA A 402 5.31 -2.95 -14.54
C ALA A 402 5.22 -3.34 -16.02
N THR A 403 4.00 -3.37 -16.56
CA THR A 403 3.76 -3.62 -17.98
C THR A 403 4.34 -2.49 -18.85
N ALA A 404 4.10 -1.23 -18.47
CA ALA A 404 4.68 -0.07 -19.16
C ALA A 404 6.22 -0.13 -19.17
N MET A 405 6.85 -0.47 -18.04
CA MET A 405 8.30 -0.66 -17.95
C MET A 405 8.81 -1.76 -18.88
N ARG A 406 8.11 -2.90 -18.95
CA ARG A 406 8.47 -4.01 -19.89
C ARG A 406 8.34 -3.62 -21.35
N CYS A 407 7.37 -2.75 -21.67
CA CYS A 407 7.17 -2.21 -23.01
C CYS A 407 8.07 -1.00 -23.31
N GLY A 408 9.02 -0.65 -22.44
CA GLY A 408 9.94 0.47 -22.65
C GLY A 408 9.28 1.86 -22.61
N LYS A 409 8.10 1.98 -22.01
CA LYS A 409 7.40 3.26 -21.87
C LYS A 409 8.08 4.17 -20.85
N THR A 410 8.04 5.48 -21.15
CA THR A 410 8.53 6.53 -20.26
C THR A 410 7.47 6.99 -19.27
N ALA A 411 7.89 7.69 -18.20
CA ALA A 411 6.99 8.24 -17.21
C ALA A 411 5.92 9.20 -17.80
N PRO A 412 6.25 10.16 -18.69
CA PRO A 412 5.23 10.99 -19.36
C PRO A 412 4.22 10.20 -20.20
N GLU A 413 4.64 9.11 -20.84
CA GLU A 413 3.73 8.28 -21.65
C GLU A 413 2.64 7.58 -20.83
N LEU A 414 2.81 7.47 -19.51
CA LEU A 414 1.74 6.99 -18.62
C LEU A 414 0.48 7.89 -18.67
N ALA A 415 0.63 9.17 -19.06
CA ALA A 415 -0.49 10.10 -19.14
C ALA A 415 -1.55 9.72 -20.18
N VAL A 416 -1.13 9.06 -21.26
CA VAL A 416 -1.97 8.72 -22.41
C VAL A 416 -2.41 7.26 -22.46
N LEU A 417 -2.10 6.47 -21.42
CA LEU A 417 -2.58 5.10 -21.35
C LEU A 417 -4.11 5.07 -21.22
N GLU A 418 -4.77 4.34 -22.11
CA GLU A 418 -6.20 4.06 -22.00
C GLU A 418 -6.44 2.94 -21.00
N LEU A 419 -6.96 3.31 -19.84
CA LEU A 419 -7.25 2.38 -18.76
C LEU A 419 -8.77 2.28 -18.53
N ALA A 420 -9.24 1.06 -18.28
CA ALA A 420 -10.67 0.81 -18.10
C ALA A 420 -11.24 1.66 -16.95
N TYR A 421 -12.36 2.33 -17.23
CA TYR A 421 -13.06 3.20 -16.29
C TYR A 421 -14.52 2.80 -16.12
N ALA A 422 -14.90 2.69 -14.86
CA ALA A 422 -16.26 2.87 -14.37
C ALA A 422 -16.18 3.33 -12.92
N PRO A 423 -17.16 4.09 -12.39
CA PRO A 423 -17.08 4.69 -11.05
C PRO A 423 -16.67 3.76 -9.90
N PRO A 424 -17.11 2.48 -9.85
CA PRO A 424 -16.71 1.55 -8.80
C PRO A 424 -15.24 1.13 -8.83
N PHE A 425 -14.57 1.21 -9.98
CA PHE A 425 -13.24 0.61 -10.21
C PHE A 425 -12.12 1.64 -10.36
N ASN A 426 -12.46 2.86 -10.80
CA ASN A 426 -11.47 3.86 -11.13
C ASN A 426 -12.09 5.27 -11.16
N SER A 427 -11.27 6.28 -11.45
CA SER A 427 -11.69 7.60 -11.92
C SER A 427 -11.40 7.72 -13.43
N ALA A 428 -12.05 8.64 -14.12
CA ALA A 428 -11.84 8.87 -15.56
C ALA A 428 -10.39 9.19 -15.91
N LYS A 429 -9.65 9.75 -14.97
CA LYS A 429 -8.18 9.87 -14.99
C LYS A 429 -7.65 8.90 -13.95
N ASP A 430 -7.08 7.76 -14.39
CA ASP A 430 -6.50 6.78 -13.46
C ASP A 430 -5.34 7.41 -12.68
N PRO A 431 -5.10 6.97 -11.45
CA PRO A 431 -3.89 7.30 -10.68
C PRO A 431 -2.57 7.17 -11.45
N VAL A 432 -2.45 6.20 -12.36
CA VAL A 432 -1.28 6.06 -13.25
C VAL A 432 -1.21 7.21 -14.25
N ASN A 433 -2.34 7.64 -14.82
CA ASN A 433 -2.35 8.81 -15.70
C ASN A 433 -1.93 10.09 -14.98
N PHE A 434 -2.31 10.26 -13.69
CA PHE A 434 -1.83 11.40 -12.89
C PHE A 434 -0.31 11.41 -12.75
N LEU A 435 0.32 10.25 -12.49
CA LEU A 435 1.78 10.15 -12.45
C LEU A 435 2.41 10.60 -13.78
N GLY A 436 1.84 10.15 -14.89
CA GLY A 436 2.28 10.57 -16.23
C GLY A 436 2.16 12.06 -16.47
N MET A 437 1.01 12.66 -16.13
CA MET A 437 0.76 14.10 -16.29
C MET A 437 1.72 14.95 -15.42
N ILE A 438 2.01 14.50 -14.20
CA ILE A 438 2.97 15.18 -13.32
C ILE A 438 4.38 15.08 -13.92
N ALA A 439 4.79 13.90 -14.39
CA ALA A 439 6.09 13.68 -15.03
C ALA A 439 6.26 14.57 -16.27
N GLU A 440 5.23 14.66 -17.10
CA GLU A 440 5.20 15.54 -18.28
C GLU A 440 5.36 17.01 -17.89
N ASN A 441 4.61 17.49 -16.89
CA ASN A 441 4.72 18.86 -16.38
C ASN A 441 6.12 19.17 -15.84
N MET A 442 6.75 18.21 -15.15
CA MET A 442 8.13 18.37 -14.67
C MET A 442 9.14 18.43 -15.82
N GLN A 443 9.01 17.60 -16.85
CA GLN A 443 9.90 17.60 -18.01
C GLN A 443 9.77 18.88 -18.83
N LYS A 444 8.55 19.38 -19.01
CA LYS A 444 8.26 20.64 -19.71
C LYS A 444 8.62 21.90 -18.89
N GLY A 445 9.11 21.76 -17.65
CA GLY A 445 9.41 22.88 -16.76
C GLY A 445 8.18 23.69 -16.33
N LEU A 446 6.98 23.13 -16.49
CA LEU A 446 5.74 23.79 -16.12
C LEU A 446 5.54 23.84 -14.59
N CYS A 447 6.04 22.86 -13.87
CA CYS A 447 5.98 22.80 -12.41
C CYS A 447 7.31 22.27 -11.87
N GLU A 448 7.93 23.02 -10.98
CA GLU A 448 9.03 22.55 -10.16
C GLU A 448 8.47 21.81 -8.94
N SER A 449 9.07 20.68 -8.60
CA SER A 449 8.75 19.91 -7.40
C SER A 449 9.87 20.04 -6.38
N VAL A 450 9.52 20.31 -5.15
CA VAL A 450 10.44 20.22 -3.99
C VAL A 450 9.97 19.12 -3.05
N TYR A 451 10.86 18.67 -2.21
CA TYR A 451 10.61 17.56 -1.26
C TYR A 451 10.96 18.02 0.14
N SER A 452 10.32 17.44 1.14
CA SER A 452 10.50 17.87 2.55
C SER A 452 11.95 17.80 3.02
N GLU A 453 12.71 16.81 2.55
CA GLU A 453 14.13 16.61 2.88
C GLU A 453 15.08 17.51 2.10
N THR A 454 14.62 18.16 1.06
CA THR A 454 15.43 19.04 0.18
C THR A 454 14.80 20.42 0.02
N LEU A 455 14.03 20.88 1.00
CA LEU A 455 13.48 22.22 1.00
C LEU A 455 14.63 23.25 0.99
N PRO A 456 14.65 24.22 0.05
CA PRO A 456 15.67 25.25 0.01
C PRO A 456 15.70 26.06 1.31
N GLU A 457 16.89 26.36 1.80
CA GLU A 457 17.05 27.20 2.99
C GLU A 457 16.41 28.58 2.77
N GLY A 458 15.67 29.05 3.75
CA GLY A 458 14.95 30.34 3.65
C GLY A 458 13.71 30.34 2.76
N ALA A 459 13.33 29.22 2.16
CA ALA A 459 12.08 29.12 1.40
C ALA A 459 10.87 29.43 2.27
N MET A 460 9.89 30.16 1.70
CA MET A 460 8.59 30.37 2.35
C MET A 460 7.71 29.16 2.14
N LEU A 461 7.24 28.53 3.21
CA LEU A 461 6.23 27.48 3.17
C LEU A 461 4.84 28.11 3.08
N LEU A 462 4.14 27.85 1.97
CA LEU A 462 2.80 28.40 1.75
C LEU A 462 1.77 27.27 1.77
N ASP A 463 1.00 27.22 2.86
CA ASP A 463 -0.15 26.30 2.97
C ASP A 463 -1.37 26.90 2.28
N VAL A 464 -1.82 26.27 1.20
CA VAL A 464 -2.98 26.74 0.42
C VAL A 464 -4.26 25.97 0.74
N ARG A 465 -4.31 25.31 1.90
CA ARG A 465 -5.51 24.68 2.43
C ARG A 465 -6.44 25.71 3.06
N GLU A 466 -7.66 25.26 3.36
CA GLU A 466 -8.62 26.10 4.08
C GLU A 466 -8.13 26.36 5.51
N PRO A 467 -8.54 27.48 6.17
CA PRO A 467 -8.08 27.84 7.51
C PRO A 467 -8.34 26.73 8.55
N GLU A 468 -9.45 26.03 8.43
CA GLU A 468 -9.82 24.93 9.33
C GLU A 468 -8.87 23.73 9.20
N GLU A 469 -8.37 23.46 7.99
CA GLU A 469 -7.36 22.42 7.76
C GLU A 469 -5.99 22.85 8.34
N PHE A 470 -5.66 24.14 8.27
CA PHE A 470 -4.42 24.71 8.80
C PHE A 470 -4.42 24.66 10.35
N GLU A 471 -5.53 25.01 10.98
CA GLU A 471 -5.71 24.95 12.45
C GLU A 471 -5.56 23.54 13.02
N LEU A 472 -5.95 22.51 12.25
CA LEU A 472 -5.78 21.09 12.64
C LEU A 472 -4.33 20.61 12.63
N GLY A 473 -3.41 21.40 12.09
CA GLY A 473 -1.99 21.13 12.00
C GLY A 473 -1.43 21.44 10.61
N THR A 474 -0.21 21.94 10.59
CA THR A 474 0.51 22.30 9.36
C THR A 474 2.01 22.01 9.51
N ILE A 475 2.76 22.21 8.43
CA ILE A 475 4.23 22.16 8.49
C ILE A 475 4.72 23.36 9.28
N PRO A 476 5.56 23.18 10.31
CA PRO A 476 6.05 24.28 11.14
C PRO A 476 6.64 25.44 10.34
N GLY A 477 6.23 26.67 10.64
CA GLY A 477 6.69 27.87 9.94
C GLY A 477 5.93 28.21 8.65
N ALA A 478 4.89 27.45 8.29
CA ALA A 478 4.07 27.75 7.13
C ALA A 478 3.13 28.94 7.36
N VAL A 479 2.93 29.70 6.27
CA VAL A 479 1.92 30.77 6.20
C VAL A 479 0.69 30.24 5.47
N ASN A 480 -0.51 30.54 5.93
CA ASN A 480 -1.75 30.10 5.30
C ASN A 480 -2.35 31.21 4.41
N ILE A 481 -2.50 30.90 3.14
CA ILE A 481 -3.33 31.66 2.20
C ILE A 481 -4.13 30.64 1.39
N PRO A 482 -5.42 30.47 1.65
CA PRO A 482 -6.27 29.53 0.93
C PRO A 482 -6.21 29.73 -0.58
N LEU A 483 -6.21 28.65 -1.36
CA LEU A 483 -6.10 28.70 -2.82
C LEU A 483 -7.13 29.65 -3.45
N GLY A 484 -8.36 29.66 -2.92
CA GLY A 484 -9.45 30.54 -3.36
C GLY A 484 -9.16 32.03 -3.18
N GLN A 485 -8.35 32.40 -2.19
CA GLN A 485 -7.98 33.77 -1.85
C GLN A 485 -6.64 34.20 -2.47
N LEU A 486 -5.82 33.25 -2.96
CA LEU A 486 -4.43 33.49 -3.34
C LEU A 486 -4.28 34.63 -4.36
N ARG A 487 -5.14 34.69 -5.40
CA ARG A 487 -5.08 35.72 -6.44
C ARG A 487 -5.29 37.13 -5.90
N GLY A 488 -6.12 37.30 -4.89
CA GLY A 488 -6.37 38.60 -4.26
C GLY A 488 -5.30 39.00 -3.23
N ARG A 489 -4.49 38.04 -2.78
CA ARG A 489 -3.51 38.24 -1.69
C ARG A 489 -2.05 38.07 -2.13
N LEU A 490 -1.77 38.11 -3.45
CA LEU A 490 -0.41 38.01 -3.99
C LEU A 490 0.53 39.12 -3.47
N GLY A 491 -0.01 40.29 -3.12
CA GLY A 491 0.76 41.41 -2.56
C GLY A 491 1.33 41.15 -1.15
N GLU A 492 0.85 40.12 -0.44
CA GLU A 492 1.36 39.72 0.88
C GLU A 492 2.61 38.82 0.78
N LEU A 493 2.94 38.34 -0.44
CA LEU A 493 4.04 37.41 -0.67
C LEU A 493 5.30 38.13 -1.13
N ASP A 494 6.43 37.70 -0.57
CA ASP A 494 7.75 38.25 -0.90
C ASP A 494 8.31 37.57 -2.16
N LYS A 495 8.43 38.35 -3.25
CA LYS A 495 8.99 37.87 -4.53
C LYS A 495 10.48 37.56 -4.50
N SER A 496 11.20 38.03 -3.49
CA SER A 496 12.64 37.76 -3.35
C SER A 496 12.93 36.35 -2.78
N ARG A 497 11.90 35.69 -2.24
CA ARG A 497 12.02 34.38 -1.61
C ARG A 497 11.40 33.31 -2.49
N LYS A 498 12.04 32.13 -2.54
CA LYS A 498 11.43 30.96 -3.16
C LYS A 498 10.24 30.48 -2.32
N ILE A 499 9.12 30.20 -2.97
CA ILE A 499 7.88 29.74 -2.31
C ILE A 499 7.72 28.24 -2.57
N ALA A 500 7.61 27.46 -1.49
CA ALA A 500 7.20 26.05 -1.55
C ALA A 500 5.71 25.97 -1.18
N ALA A 501 4.85 25.92 -2.19
CA ALA A 501 3.41 25.81 -1.99
C ALA A 501 3.00 24.37 -1.72
N PHE A 502 2.10 24.16 -0.77
CA PHE A 502 1.60 22.83 -0.48
C PHE A 502 0.12 22.82 -0.05
N CYS A 503 -0.46 21.65 -0.13
CA CYS A 503 -1.78 21.36 0.44
C CYS A 503 -1.76 19.95 1.07
N ARG A 504 -2.92 19.33 1.26
CA ARG A 504 -2.99 17.97 1.83
C ARG A 504 -2.27 16.93 0.96
N VAL A 505 -2.56 16.90 -0.37
CA VAL A 505 -2.17 15.82 -1.30
C VAL A 505 -1.30 16.30 -2.48
N GLY A 506 -0.96 17.61 -2.56
CA GLY A 506 -0.15 18.20 -3.63
C GLY A 506 -0.93 18.89 -4.75
N LEU A 507 -2.23 18.60 -4.98
CA LEU A 507 -2.99 19.15 -6.11
C LEU A 507 -3.23 20.67 -5.98
N ARG A 508 -3.78 21.15 -4.85
CA ARG A 508 -3.99 22.60 -4.64
C ARG A 508 -2.65 23.35 -4.61
N GLY A 509 -1.58 22.72 -4.07
CA GLY A 509 -0.22 23.25 -4.10
C GLY A 509 0.29 23.41 -5.53
N TYR A 510 0.07 22.43 -6.41
CA TYR A 510 0.37 22.55 -7.84
C TYR A 510 -0.38 23.72 -8.50
N LEU A 511 -1.70 23.83 -8.27
CA LEU A 511 -2.48 24.94 -8.81
C LEU A 511 -1.95 26.30 -8.32
N ALA A 512 -1.61 26.41 -7.05
CA ALA A 512 -1.01 27.60 -6.47
C ALA A 512 0.34 27.94 -7.12
N SER A 513 1.22 26.94 -7.29
CA SER A 513 2.51 27.15 -7.96
C SER A 513 2.36 27.65 -9.40
N ARG A 514 1.31 27.19 -10.11
CA ARG A 514 1.01 27.68 -11.47
C ARG A 514 0.55 29.14 -11.46
N ILE A 515 -0.29 29.53 -10.49
CA ILE A 515 -0.71 30.93 -10.30
C ILE A 515 0.50 31.80 -9.99
N LEU A 516 1.29 31.40 -9.00
CA LEU A 516 2.46 32.16 -8.55
C LEU A 516 3.50 32.35 -9.66
N LYS A 517 3.84 31.27 -10.39
CA LYS A 517 4.81 31.33 -11.49
C LYS A 517 4.38 32.31 -12.60
N GLN A 518 3.09 32.33 -12.94
CA GLN A 518 2.56 33.26 -13.97
C GLN A 518 2.51 34.70 -13.48
N HIS A 519 2.63 34.95 -12.16
CA HIS A 519 2.76 36.30 -11.59
C HIS A 519 4.21 36.67 -11.23
N GLY A 520 5.19 35.90 -11.73
CA GLY A 520 6.62 36.20 -11.60
C GLY A 520 7.25 35.84 -10.26
N PHE A 521 6.63 34.91 -9.47
CA PHE A 521 7.24 34.37 -8.27
C PHE A 521 8.11 33.15 -8.60
N ASP A 522 9.24 33.00 -7.91
CA ASP A 522 9.98 31.76 -7.85
C ASP A 522 9.26 30.79 -6.92
N CYS A 523 8.67 29.74 -7.47
CA CYS A 523 7.83 28.83 -6.71
C CYS A 523 7.92 27.40 -7.20
N ALA A 524 7.74 26.48 -6.23
CA ALA A 524 7.66 25.04 -6.46
C ALA A 524 6.48 24.44 -5.68
N ASN A 525 6.04 23.26 -6.10
CA ASN A 525 5.05 22.45 -5.38
C ASN A 525 5.76 21.45 -4.47
N LEU A 526 5.38 21.39 -3.18
CA LEU A 526 5.82 20.33 -2.28
C LEU A 526 5.11 19.01 -2.71
N SER A 527 5.90 18.12 -3.29
CA SER A 527 5.40 16.86 -3.87
C SER A 527 4.70 16.00 -2.82
N GLY A 528 3.45 15.61 -3.10
CA GLY A 528 2.60 14.85 -2.19
C GLY A 528 2.04 15.63 -0.99
N GLY A 529 2.41 16.90 -0.82
CA GLY A 529 1.88 17.78 0.22
C GLY A 529 2.18 17.32 1.66
N ILE A 530 1.29 17.70 2.59
CA ILE A 530 1.50 17.42 4.02
C ILE A 530 1.45 15.91 4.33
N LEU A 531 0.68 15.12 3.61
CA LEU A 531 0.62 13.66 3.84
C LEU A 531 1.98 12.99 3.61
N THR A 532 2.71 13.39 2.56
CA THR A 532 4.06 12.86 2.33
C THR A 532 5.03 13.38 3.40
N TRP A 533 4.90 14.66 3.80
CA TRP A 533 5.72 15.22 4.87
C TRP A 533 5.51 14.48 6.20
N GLU A 534 4.27 14.18 6.57
CA GLU A 534 3.91 13.38 7.76
C GLU A 534 4.50 11.96 7.67
N ALA A 535 4.37 11.31 6.52
CA ALA A 535 4.91 9.98 6.28
C ALA A 535 6.44 9.92 6.41
N MET A 536 7.15 10.94 5.92
CA MET A 536 8.61 11.06 6.04
C MET A 536 9.08 11.33 7.48
N ASN A 537 8.27 12.05 8.26
CA ASN A 537 8.56 12.37 9.66
C ASN A 537 7.97 11.36 10.65
N PHE A 538 7.28 10.33 10.15
CA PHE A 538 6.68 9.32 10.98
C PHE A 538 7.73 8.55 11.79
N LYS A 539 7.49 8.47 13.10
CA LYS A 539 8.28 7.64 14.03
C LYS A 539 7.31 6.73 14.78
N PRO A 540 7.47 5.42 14.69
CA PRO A 540 6.64 4.49 15.45
C PRO A 540 6.72 4.84 16.94
N ARG A 541 5.57 5.06 17.55
CA ARG A 541 5.46 5.23 19.01
C ARG A 541 4.61 4.08 19.53
N ASN A 542 5.22 3.23 20.33
CA ASN A 542 4.50 2.19 21.05
C ASN A 542 3.71 2.84 22.19
N THR A 543 2.58 3.45 21.87
CA THR A 543 1.58 3.80 22.88
C THR A 543 1.01 2.52 23.46
N ALA A 544 0.58 2.54 24.72
CA ALA A 544 -0.22 1.43 25.26
C ALA A 544 -1.35 1.14 24.28
N PRO A 545 -1.69 -0.16 24.03
CA PRO A 545 -2.75 -0.50 23.09
C PRO A 545 -3.96 0.34 23.43
N VAL A 546 -4.42 1.15 22.48
CA VAL A 546 -5.74 1.77 22.59
C VAL A 546 -6.68 0.56 22.65
N PRO A 547 -7.43 0.38 23.74
CA PRO A 547 -8.39 -0.72 23.79
C PRO A 547 -9.25 -0.60 22.54
N PRO A 548 -9.63 -1.71 21.89
CA PRO A 548 -10.47 -1.67 20.72
C PRO A 548 -11.64 -0.74 21.04
N PRO A 549 -11.99 0.22 20.17
CA PRO A 549 -13.09 1.12 20.43
C PRO A 549 -14.29 0.27 20.84
N LYS A 550 -14.87 0.55 22.00
CA LYS A 550 -16.06 -0.14 22.47
C LYS A 550 -17.05 -0.11 21.33
N LYS A 551 -17.70 -1.27 21.04
CA LYS A 551 -18.85 -1.26 20.14
C LYS A 551 -19.75 -0.13 20.59
N PRO A 552 -20.26 0.72 19.68
CA PRO A 552 -21.16 1.77 20.07
C PRO A 552 -22.31 1.13 20.87
N GLU A 553 -22.48 1.54 22.11
CA GLU A 553 -23.70 1.25 22.83
C GLU A 553 -24.86 1.82 22.01
N PRO A 554 -26.04 1.18 21.98
CA PRO A 554 -27.16 1.72 21.23
C PRO A 554 -27.35 3.17 21.66
N ALA A 555 -27.17 4.08 20.70
CA ALA A 555 -27.27 5.51 20.95
C ALA A 555 -28.57 5.82 21.67
N ALA A 556 -28.52 6.70 22.67
CA ALA A 556 -29.68 7.15 23.40
C ALA A 556 -30.79 7.56 22.40
N ALA A 557 -32.03 7.30 22.71
CA ALA A 557 -33.19 7.47 21.81
C ALA A 557 -33.32 8.88 21.15
N ASN A 558 -32.49 9.85 21.53
CA ASN A 558 -32.45 11.24 21.05
C ASN A 558 -31.12 11.61 20.35
N SER A 559 -30.25 10.68 19.97
CA SER A 559 -28.99 11.04 19.30
C SER A 559 -29.25 11.48 17.86
N ARG A 560 -28.71 12.66 17.50
CA ARG A 560 -28.73 13.18 16.12
C ARG A 560 -27.80 12.33 15.25
N THR A 561 -28.27 11.92 14.07
CA THR A 561 -27.43 11.21 13.09
C THR A 561 -26.90 12.20 12.06
N LEU A 562 -25.58 12.24 11.89
CA LEU A 562 -24.89 13.05 10.89
C LEU A 562 -24.30 12.12 9.81
N ASP A 563 -24.87 12.15 8.61
CA ASP A 563 -24.34 11.38 7.47
C ASP A 563 -23.42 12.26 6.61
N VAL A 564 -22.15 11.88 6.57
CA VAL A 564 -21.10 12.56 5.79
C VAL A 564 -20.35 11.60 4.87
N ARG A 565 -20.94 10.43 4.58
CA ARG A 565 -20.33 9.37 3.76
C ARG A 565 -19.93 9.83 2.36
N THR A 566 -20.66 10.77 1.79
CA THR A 566 -20.44 11.29 0.43
C THR A 566 -19.53 12.51 0.38
N LEU A 567 -19.13 13.04 1.53
CA LEU A 567 -18.27 14.22 1.59
C LEU A 567 -16.80 13.85 1.46
N ALA A 568 -16.08 14.54 0.56
CA ALA A 568 -14.64 14.49 0.52
C ALA A 568 -14.02 15.38 1.61
N CYS A 569 -12.83 14.99 2.11
CA CYS A 569 -12.10 15.79 3.10
C CYS A 569 -11.79 17.21 2.52
N PRO A 570 -12.02 18.30 3.30
CA PRO A 570 -12.27 18.35 4.73
C PRO A 570 -13.76 18.32 5.15
N GLY A 571 -14.66 18.10 4.22
CA GLY A 571 -16.11 18.16 4.43
C GLY A 571 -16.63 17.45 5.69
N PRO A 572 -16.23 16.19 5.98
CA PRO A 572 -16.66 15.48 7.17
C PRO A 572 -16.28 16.19 8.48
N VAL A 573 -15.03 16.69 8.59
CA VAL A 573 -14.54 17.38 9.80
C VAL A 573 -15.29 18.70 10.02
N VAL A 574 -15.43 19.49 8.97
CA VAL A 574 -16.12 20.79 9.02
C VAL A 574 -17.59 20.60 9.42
N ARG A 575 -18.25 19.59 8.87
CA ARG A 575 -19.64 19.29 9.17
C ARG A 575 -19.82 18.79 10.60
N LEU A 576 -18.94 17.90 11.05
CA LEU A 576 -18.95 17.39 12.42
C LEU A 576 -18.67 18.49 13.43
N LYS A 577 -17.67 19.35 13.21
CA LYS A 577 -17.37 20.50 14.05
C LYS A 577 -18.60 21.42 14.20
N LYS A 578 -19.23 21.79 13.09
CA LYS A 578 -20.42 22.63 13.09
C LYS A 578 -21.58 22.02 13.89
N GLU A 579 -21.79 20.71 13.78
CA GLU A 579 -22.83 20.02 14.53
C GLU A 579 -22.52 20.01 16.03
N ILE A 580 -21.26 19.67 16.38
CA ILE A 580 -20.84 19.64 17.79
C ILE A 580 -20.82 21.04 18.43
N ASP A 581 -20.44 22.08 17.67
CA ASP A 581 -20.48 23.45 18.17
C ASP A 581 -21.92 23.88 18.55
N ALA A 582 -22.92 23.39 17.81
CA ALA A 582 -24.34 23.65 18.06
C ALA A 582 -24.96 22.79 19.18
N MET A 583 -24.23 21.80 19.73
CA MET A 583 -24.71 20.89 20.78
C MET A 583 -24.41 21.45 22.17
N THR A 584 -25.12 20.96 23.19
CA THR A 584 -24.81 21.20 24.59
C THR A 584 -23.83 20.12 25.13
N PRO A 585 -23.01 20.44 26.13
CA PRO A 585 -22.14 19.47 26.79
C PRO A 585 -22.93 18.22 27.26
N GLY A 586 -22.44 17.03 26.92
CA GLY A 586 -23.07 15.75 27.23
C GLY A 586 -23.95 15.20 26.12
N GLU A 587 -24.33 15.98 25.12
CA GLU A 587 -25.06 15.48 23.94
C GLU A 587 -24.15 14.65 23.03
N GLU A 588 -24.75 13.72 22.30
CA GLU A 588 -24.08 12.79 21.38
C GLU A 588 -24.54 12.98 19.94
N VAL A 589 -23.62 12.88 19.00
CA VAL A 589 -23.89 12.78 17.57
C VAL A 589 -23.38 11.43 17.04
N ARG A 590 -24.27 10.71 16.37
CA ARG A 590 -23.92 9.50 15.61
C ARG A 590 -23.47 9.91 14.22
N LEU A 591 -22.22 9.66 13.91
CA LEU A 591 -21.58 9.99 12.63
C LEU A 591 -21.54 8.76 11.73
N LEU A 592 -22.00 8.93 10.48
CA LEU A 592 -21.79 7.98 9.40
C LEU A 592 -20.82 8.62 8.39
N ALA A 593 -19.64 8.03 8.21
CA ALA A 593 -18.58 8.58 7.36
C ALA A 593 -17.95 7.50 6.47
N ALA A 594 -17.15 7.91 5.49
CA ALA A 594 -16.31 6.97 4.75
C ALA A 594 -15.28 6.32 5.70
N THR A 595 -14.93 5.05 5.47
CA THR A 595 -13.99 4.31 6.30
C THR A 595 -12.62 4.99 6.41
N SER A 596 -12.20 5.70 5.35
CA SER A 596 -10.96 6.48 5.31
C SER A 596 -10.92 7.68 6.26
N PHE A 597 -12.08 8.06 6.84
CA PHE A 597 -12.18 9.19 7.76
C PHE A 597 -11.82 8.82 9.22
N ALA A 598 -11.69 7.55 9.54
CA ALA A 598 -11.43 7.10 10.92
C ALA A 598 -10.19 7.73 11.59
N PRO A 599 -9.03 7.85 10.94
CA PRO A 599 -7.87 8.52 11.53
C PRO A 599 -8.09 10.02 11.75
N ASP A 600 -8.72 10.70 10.79
CA ASP A 600 -9.02 12.13 10.89
C ASP A 600 -10.02 12.40 12.01
N LEU A 601 -11.01 11.53 12.20
CA LEU A 601 -11.97 11.61 13.29
C LEU A 601 -11.28 11.46 14.65
N ALA A 602 -10.43 10.44 14.81
CA ALA A 602 -9.73 10.20 16.06
C ALA A 602 -8.82 11.38 16.44
N ASN A 603 -8.06 11.90 15.48
CA ASN A 603 -7.20 13.08 15.68
C ASN A 603 -8.03 14.33 16.02
N TRP A 604 -9.13 14.54 15.31
CA TRP A 604 -9.99 15.70 15.56
C TRP A 604 -10.67 15.64 16.93
N VAL A 605 -11.20 14.48 17.33
CA VAL A 605 -11.81 14.30 18.66
C VAL A 605 -10.79 14.57 19.77
N GLN A 606 -9.57 14.07 19.62
CA GLN A 606 -8.49 14.31 20.58
C GLN A 606 -8.10 15.79 20.65
N SER A 607 -7.96 16.48 19.52
CA SER A 607 -7.55 17.88 19.45
C SER A 607 -8.66 18.84 19.91
N SER A 608 -9.93 18.50 19.65
CA SER A 608 -11.09 19.31 20.03
C SER A 608 -11.51 19.12 21.49
N GLY A 609 -10.91 18.19 22.23
CA GLY A 609 -11.24 17.90 23.63
C GLY A 609 -12.59 17.19 23.81
N ASN A 610 -13.24 16.77 22.74
CA ASN A 610 -14.47 15.98 22.79
C ASN A 610 -14.20 14.51 23.12
N GLU A 611 -15.21 13.68 23.22
CA GLU A 611 -15.09 12.26 23.54
C GLU A 611 -15.58 11.39 22.40
N LEU A 612 -14.77 10.42 21.97
CA LEU A 612 -15.20 9.37 21.08
C LEU A 612 -15.82 8.26 21.93
N ALA A 613 -17.16 8.28 22.05
CA ALA A 613 -17.90 7.33 22.87
C ALA A 613 -17.96 5.93 22.27
N GLY A 614 -17.83 5.82 20.93
CA GLY A 614 -17.76 4.55 20.23
C GLY A 614 -17.39 4.74 18.77
N MET A 615 -16.77 3.74 18.17
CA MET A 615 -16.44 3.70 16.74
C MET A 615 -16.48 2.25 16.24
N GLU A 616 -17.20 2.02 15.16
CA GLU A 616 -17.30 0.71 14.52
C GLU A 616 -17.07 0.87 13.01
N MET A 617 -16.19 0.03 12.49
CA MET A 617 -15.95 -0.07 11.05
C MET A 617 -16.90 -1.12 10.48
N LYS A 618 -17.82 -0.73 9.62
CA LYS A 618 -18.68 -1.63 8.83
C LYS A 618 -18.07 -1.83 7.45
N GLU A 619 -18.57 -2.80 6.69
CA GLU A 619 -18.02 -3.14 5.38
C GLU A 619 -17.95 -1.92 4.42
N GLU A 620 -18.94 -1.03 4.47
CA GLU A 620 -19.04 0.10 3.54
C GLU A 620 -18.84 1.47 4.18
N HIS A 621 -18.87 1.60 5.51
CA HIS A 621 -18.78 2.89 6.18
C HIS A 621 -18.29 2.79 7.63
N LEU A 622 -17.86 3.93 8.16
CA LEU A 622 -17.54 4.14 9.56
C LEU A 622 -18.80 4.62 10.30
N GLU A 623 -19.15 3.97 11.40
CA GLU A 623 -20.08 4.50 12.39
C GLU A 623 -19.30 4.94 13.64
N ALA A 624 -19.54 6.16 14.11
CA ALA A 624 -18.93 6.66 15.33
C ALA A 624 -19.93 7.46 16.15
N VAL A 625 -19.76 7.44 17.48
CA VAL A 625 -20.54 8.28 18.39
C VAL A 625 -19.56 9.25 19.06
N VAL A 626 -19.78 10.53 18.83
CA VAL A 626 -18.98 11.61 19.42
C VAL A 626 -19.83 12.37 20.43
N ARG A 627 -19.31 12.50 21.66
CA ARG A 627 -19.94 13.21 22.74
C ARG A 627 -19.24 14.56 22.99
N LYS A 628 -20.02 15.64 23.08
CA LYS A 628 -19.48 16.95 23.42
C LYS A 628 -19.09 17.01 24.90
N LYS A 629 -17.82 17.28 25.19
CA LYS A 629 -17.36 17.60 26.57
C LYS A 629 -17.46 19.07 26.89
N SER A 630 -17.63 19.39 28.18
CA SER A 630 -17.49 20.76 28.65
C SER A 630 -16.05 21.21 28.44
N ALA A 631 -15.85 22.37 27.82
CA ALA A 631 -14.53 22.98 27.74
C ALA A 631 -13.97 23.21 29.17
N PRO A 632 -12.68 22.93 29.43
CA PRO A 632 -12.05 23.36 30.67
C PRO A 632 -12.15 24.86 30.72
N THR A 633 -12.55 25.38 31.87
CA THR A 633 -12.74 26.81 32.17
C THR A 633 -11.41 27.53 31.91
N ALA A 634 -11.24 28.13 30.73
CA ALA A 634 -10.11 28.97 30.40
C ALA A 634 -10.44 30.40 30.81
N CYS A 635 -9.47 31.00 31.44
CA CYS A 635 -9.44 32.38 31.90
C CYS A 635 -9.95 33.37 30.84
N SER A 636 -10.82 34.26 31.26
CA SER A 636 -11.42 35.33 30.46
C SER A 636 -10.40 36.18 29.72
N LEU A 637 -10.43 36.11 28.38
CA LEU A 637 -10.00 37.20 27.52
C LEU A 637 -11.22 37.70 26.74
N SER A 638 -11.49 38.98 26.94
CA SER A 638 -12.63 39.69 26.38
C SER A 638 -12.74 39.53 24.86
N ALA A 639 -13.84 38.98 24.43
CA ALA A 639 -14.22 38.94 23.01
C ALA A 639 -14.64 40.36 22.59
N SER A 640 -13.96 40.94 21.62
CA SER A 640 -14.41 42.09 20.86
C SER A 640 -15.63 41.66 20.01
N ALA A 641 -16.64 42.53 19.97
CA ALA A 641 -17.88 42.33 19.26
C ALA A 641 -17.70 42.00 17.77
N PRO A 642 -18.58 41.19 17.17
CA PRO A 642 -18.48 40.87 15.74
C PRO A 642 -18.72 42.11 14.86
N ALA A 643 -17.98 42.17 13.76
CA ALA A 643 -18.11 43.20 12.75
C ALA A 643 -19.54 43.23 12.15
N PRO A 644 -20.01 44.38 11.67
CA PRO A 644 -21.38 44.55 11.19
C PRO A 644 -21.67 43.68 9.96
N ASN A 645 -22.88 43.17 9.90
CA ASN A 645 -23.42 42.28 8.85
C ASN A 645 -23.10 42.78 7.44
N SER A 646 -22.43 41.94 6.66
CA SER A 646 -22.20 42.19 5.25
C SER A 646 -23.41 41.70 4.44
N ASP A 647 -23.88 42.54 3.48
CA ASP A 647 -24.89 42.13 2.50
C ASP A 647 -24.30 41.03 1.60
N ALA A 648 -25.11 40.04 1.26
CA ALA A 648 -24.71 38.92 0.44
C ALA A 648 -25.51 38.84 -0.86
N ALA A 649 -24.83 38.57 -1.98
CA ALA A 649 -25.46 38.33 -3.27
C ALA A 649 -25.15 36.90 -3.75
N MET A 650 -26.16 36.20 -4.20
CA MET A 650 -26.05 34.85 -4.68
C MET A 650 -26.62 34.73 -6.11
N VAL A 651 -25.94 34.03 -6.98
CA VAL A 651 -26.40 33.81 -8.37
C VAL A 651 -26.74 32.32 -8.55
N LEU A 652 -28.01 32.05 -8.84
CA LEU A 652 -28.47 30.69 -9.14
C LEU A 652 -28.66 30.55 -10.66
N PHE A 653 -27.81 29.78 -11.32
CA PHE A 653 -27.83 29.57 -12.78
C PHE A 653 -28.12 28.10 -13.18
N SER A 654 -28.37 27.20 -12.23
CA SER A 654 -28.79 25.82 -12.47
C SER A 654 -30.22 25.58 -12.05
N ASN A 655 -30.87 24.62 -12.71
CA ASN A 655 -32.19 24.12 -12.37
C ASN A 655 -32.16 22.75 -11.67
N ASP A 656 -31.00 22.26 -11.32
CA ASP A 656 -30.84 21.02 -10.56
C ASP A 656 -31.43 21.23 -9.15
N LEU A 657 -32.19 20.27 -8.67
CA LEU A 657 -32.92 20.40 -7.41
C LEU A 657 -31.99 20.57 -6.21
N ASP A 658 -30.92 19.81 -6.17
CA ASP A 658 -29.89 19.86 -5.10
C ASP A 658 -29.22 21.24 -5.02
N LYS A 659 -28.83 21.82 -6.15
CA LYS A 659 -28.20 23.14 -6.23
C LYS A 659 -29.16 24.27 -5.89
N ALA A 660 -30.42 24.17 -6.36
CA ALA A 660 -31.43 25.14 -6.03
C ALA A 660 -31.76 25.12 -4.53
N LEU A 661 -31.89 23.93 -3.96
CA LEU A 661 -32.17 23.75 -2.54
C LEU A 661 -31.01 24.23 -1.67
N ALA A 662 -29.77 23.90 -2.04
CA ALA A 662 -28.58 24.36 -1.36
C ALA A 662 -28.46 25.89 -1.35
N ALA A 663 -28.69 26.54 -2.49
CA ALA A 663 -28.68 28.00 -2.59
C ALA A 663 -29.73 28.65 -1.69
N LEU A 664 -30.95 28.11 -1.67
CA LEU A 664 -32.01 28.62 -0.82
C LEU A 664 -31.72 28.39 0.69
N ILE A 665 -31.19 27.24 1.06
CA ILE A 665 -30.79 26.96 2.46
C ILE A 665 -29.70 27.92 2.94
N ILE A 666 -28.67 28.14 2.10
CA ILE A 666 -27.59 29.09 2.42
C ILE A 666 -28.15 30.51 2.56
N ALA A 667 -29.00 30.95 1.64
CA ALA A 667 -29.62 32.26 1.71
C ALA A 667 -30.48 32.44 2.98
N CYS A 668 -31.28 31.43 3.35
CA CYS A 668 -32.02 31.44 4.60
C CYS A 668 -31.14 31.48 5.85
N GLY A 669 -30.04 30.73 5.85
CA GLY A 669 -29.06 30.74 6.94
C GLY A 669 -28.39 32.12 7.12
N MET A 670 -28.00 32.75 6.02
CA MET A 670 -27.40 34.09 6.04
C MET A 670 -28.42 35.16 6.47
N ALA A 671 -29.67 35.08 6.00
CA ALA A 671 -30.74 35.97 6.44
C ALA A 671 -31.06 35.80 7.93
N ALA A 672 -31.06 34.57 8.44
CA ALA A 672 -31.25 34.28 9.87
C ALA A 672 -30.09 34.80 10.73
N ALA A 673 -28.87 34.92 10.15
CA ALA A 673 -27.72 35.56 10.78
C ALA A 673 -27.70 37.09 10.70
N GLY A 674 -28.78 37.70 10.14
CA GLY A 674 -28.95 39.14 10.07
C GLY A 674 -28.39 39.80 8.80
N SER A 675 -27.93 39.06 7.83
CA SER A 675 -27.45 39.58 6.54
C SER A 675 -28.60 39.83 5.57
N LYS A 676 -28.52 40.93 4.80
CA LYS A 676 -29.43 41.14 3.67
C LYS A 676 -28.96 40.31 2.49
N VAL A 677 -29.79 39.36 2.03
CA VAL A 677 -29.45 38.42 0.98
C VAL A 677 -30.19 38.73 -0.29
N SER A 678 -29.48 38.90 -1.42
CA SER A 678 -30.03 39.05 -2.76
C SER A 678 -29.74 37.83 -3.61
N ILE A 679 -30.75 37.18 -4.18
CA ILE A 679 -30.57 36.00 -5.04
C ILE A 679 -30.91 36.39 -6.48
N PHE A 680 -29.94 36.22 -7.39
CA PHE A 680 -30.09 36.43 -8.82
C PHE A 680 -30.29 35.09 -9.52
N PHE A 681 -31.41 34.91 -10.19
CA PHE A 681 -31.72 33.73 -10.99
C PHE A 681 -31.38 33.99 -12.46
N THR A 682 -30.51 33.23 -13.06
CA THR A 682 -30.09 33.37 -14.44
C THR A 682 -30.14 32.04 -15.19
N PHE A 683 -30.16 32.11 -16.52
CA PHE A 683 -30.17 30.93 -17.41
C PHE A 683 -31.21 29.86 -16.95
N TRP A 684 -30.69 28.63 -16.68
CA TRP A 684 -31.53 27.53 -16.24
C TRP A 684 -32.11 27.74 -14.84
N GLY A 685 -31.48 28.52 -13.97
CA GLY A 685 -31.96 28.87 -12.62
C GLY A 685 -33.31 29.62 -12.65
N LEU A 686 -33.64 30.30 -13.75
CA LEU A 686 -34.96 30.93 -13.93
C LEU A 686 -36.14 29.93 -13.94
N SER A 687 -35.85 28.65 -14.23
CA SER A 687 -36.86 27.58 -14.21
C SER A 687 -37.43 27.35 -12.82
N VAL A 688 -36.68 27.63 -11.75
CA VAL A 688 -37.10 27.50 -10.35
C VAL A 688 -38.25 28.44 -10.01
N LEU A 689 -38.28 29.62 -10.63
CA LEU A 689 -39.28 30.67 -10.38
C LEU A 689 -40.55 30.49 -11.23
N ARG A 690 -40.56 29.56 -12.17
CA ARG A 690 -41.76 29.39 -13.08
C ARG A 690 -42.93 28.77 -12.32
N LYS A 691 -44.08 29.41 -12.42
CA LYS A 691 -45.34 28.86 -11.91
C LYS A 691 -45.78 27.63 -12.72
N ASN A 692 -46.31 26.63 -12.04
CA ASN A 692 -46.90 25.46 -12.66
C ASN A 692 -48.38 25.35 -12.23
N PRO A 693 -49.37 25.44 -13.17
CA PRO A 693 -49.20 25.59 -14.61
C PRO A 693 -48.67 26.97 -15.02
N ALA A 694 -47.91 26.98 -16.13
CA ALA A 694 -47.37 28.22 -16.67
C ALA A 694 -48.49 29.17 -17.11
N PRO A 695 -48.43 30.50 -16.82
CA PRO A 695 -49.42 31.44 -17.26
C PRO A 695 -49.46 31.53 -18.79
N ALA A 696 -50.67 31.74 -19.35
CA ALA A 696 -50.87 31.91 -20.78
C ALA A 696 -50.28 33.26 -21.23
N VAL A 697 -49.21 33.20 -22.04
CA VAL A 697 -48.55 34.38 -22.62
C VAL A 697 -48.47 34.22 -24.13
N LYS A 698 -48.77 35.25 -24.92
CA LYS A 698 -48.56 35.26 -26.37
C LYS A 698 -47.03 35.13 -26.64
N LYS A 699 -46.63 34.08 -27.32
CA LYS A 699 -45.23 33.76 -27.61
C LYS A 699 -45.01 33.58 -29.10
N THR A 700 -43.87 34.05 -29.60
CA THR A 700 -43.40 33.70 -30.94
C THR A 700 -43.14 32.19 -31.06
N LEU A 701 -43.05 31.66 -32.29
CA LEU A 701 -42.79 30.24 -32.53
C LEU A 701 -41.49 29.77 -31.84
N ILE A 702 -40.41 30.56 -31.94
CA ILE A 702 -39.13 30.31 -31.32
C ILE A 702 -39.23 30.30 -29.78
N SER A 703 -39.92 31.29 -29.21
CA SER A 703 -40.15 31.37 -27.76
C SER A 703 -41.00 30.20 -27.22
N ARG A 704 -41.92 29.61 -28.06
CA ARG A 704 -42.65 28.40 -27.71
C ARG A 704 -41.76 27.17 -27.67
N MET A 705 -40.89 27.01 -28.67
CA MET A 705 -39.92 25.92 -28.69
C MET A 705 -39.00 25.94 -27.46
N PHE A 706 -38.39 27.07 -27.15
CA PHE A 706 -37.56 27.22 -25.95
C PHE A 706 -38.37 27.01 -24.66
N GLY A 707 -39.63 27.45 -24.63
CA GLY A 707 -40.49 27.23 -23.47
C GLY A 707 -40.87 25.78 -23.22
N MET A 708 -40.85 24.91 -24.23
CA MET A 708 -41.09 23.46 -24.10
C MET A 708 -39.85 22.72 -23.63
N MET A 709 -38.64 23.24 -23.90
CA MET A 709 -37.39 22.64 -23.48
C MET A 709 -37.02 22.93 -22.02
N LEU A 710 -37.65 23.94 -21.40
CA LEU A 710 -37.34 24.34 -20.03
C LEU A 710 -38.30 23.68 -19.02
N PRO A 711 -37.81 23.07 -17.94
CA PRO A 711 -38.65 22.58 -16.84
C PRO A 711 -39.45 23.73 -16.23
N ALA A 712 -40.69 23.46 -15.81
CA ALA A 712 -41.57 24.46 -15.24
C ALA A 712 -41.81 24.27 -13.74
N GLY A 713 -41.25 25.18 -12.94
CA GLY A 713 -41.39 25.22 -11.49
C GLY A 713 -40.63 24.11 -10.74
N ALA A 714 -40.63 24.19 -9.41
CA ALA A 714 -39.87 23.30 -8.54
C ALA A 714 -40.21 21.80 -8.66
N ARG A 715 -41.43 21.45 -9.11
CA ARG A 715 -41.83 20.04 -9.29
C ARG A 715 -41.22 19.35 -10.53
N LYS A 716 -40.52 20.09 -11.40
CA LYS A 716 -39.87 19.58 -12.61
C LYS A 716 -38.38 19.88 -12.65
N LEU A 717 -37.76 20.08 -11.50
CA LEU A 717 -36.32 20.19 -11.40
C LEU A 717 -35.68 18.82 -11.61
N ALA A 718 -34.52 18.80 -12.25
CA ALA A 718 -33.70 17.59 -12.38
C ALA A 718 -33.10 17.21 -11.01
N LEU A 719 -33.18 15.93 -10.68
CA LEU A 719 -32.60 15.34 -9.45
C LEU A 719 -31.13 15.01 -9.69
#